data_3c42e44c0412c479689913f38ce92365
#
_entry.id   3c42e44c0412c479689913f38ce92365
#
_cell.length_a   1.000
_cell.length_b   1.000
_cell.length_c   1.000
_cell.angle_alpha   90.00
_cell.angle_beta   90.00
_cell.angle_gamma   90.00
#
_symmetry.space_group_name_H-M   'P 1'
#
loop_
_entity.id
_entity.type
_entity.pdbx_description
1 polymer ?
#
loop_
_entity_poly.entity_id
_entity_poly.type
_entity_poly.pdbx_seq_one_letter_code
_entity_poly.pdbx_strand_id
1 'polypeptide(L)'
;MPQAVFSAILKVAGSVAYAAAYATGSAAAGYVAGTFFAAAAIGGSLYALNKITLSLIGIPKISKARNDVEFSGTVEPRRIVYGENLVAGMNVIPPMTSGTNNEFLHQILAVAGHECNQLGTVYFNRAAIGTITAITGSVDDGKVTTGTYNGKAWVRRYAGTITQTVDWKLSQIFPTQWTTNHRGRGVAYIALTYQFDETIYKTGKPEITCLVQGKKVYDPRLDSTQTGGSGSQRVDDPTTWAYSINPALCLADYLLDNKLGLGESDEKIDYDLVMDAADICDELVNIPGSATQKRYTCNVILIATDRFEENIQVLAQAMAGVCYYSSGKWRIYAGAWSYSAFTLGDNDLIDGGLSVTTAYPYNQRYNSVRGQFINKDRNWQPMEYQPVINNTYITDDGEQIWFETDFFACTNEFEAQRHAILISRRSRNGQVATVRCGLSAYKIRPFETGTVTFSEIGWTNKTVRCEGWKFDPSGAVELILREEVSTNWTDPATGDYETPTSVTDPTPSDYKPLSASNLTAKNLTSGFTLSWVAPSVFPVGAVYEIWEHTSITPFSSASKIWTGNTTSVFIPKTDTTTRYYWVVVRSKDGVASDEFPVGNGVAAGAAAISTTLAASSDPSSLSKTDSGASITSANTTVTATGGTSPYTYSWARTSGSALISANSASAATTSFTGTTLASGTTYEALFTCTVTDNVAATATTTVTVSLTRTGMSASASPSSLYEISTDPDITSDNTTV
;
A
#
# COMPACT_ATOMS: atom_id res chain seq x y z
N MET A 1 -11.01 36.15 -32.28
CA MET A 1 -11.03 34.65 -32.23
C MET A 1 -10.39 34.08 -30.96
N PRO A 2 -9.30 34.57 -30.36
CA PRO A 2 -8.77 33.98 -29.12
C PRO A 2 -9.69 34.05 -27.91
N GLN A 3 -10.44 35.15 -27.73
CA GLN A 3 -11.32 35.35 -26.56
C GLN A 3 -12.56 34.44 -26.56
N ALA A 4 -13.11 34.10 -27.73
CA ALA A 4 -14.29 33.26 -27.81
C ALA A 4 -13.94 31.78 -27.48
N VAL A 5 -12.75 31.32 -27.91
CA VAL A 5 -12.24 29.96 -27.58
C VAL A 5 -11.91 29.86 -26.08
N PHE A 6 -11.30 30.87 -25.51
CA PHE A 6 -11.01 30.92 -24.08
C PHE A 6 -12.27 30.93 -23.22
N SER A 7 -13.28 31.71 -23.65
CA SER A 7 -14.57 31.73 -22.96
C SER A 7 -15.34 30.40 -23.09
N ALA A 8 -15.20 29.69 -24.19
CA ALA A 8 -15.80 28.36 -24.39
C ALA A 8 -15.12 27.30 -23.51
N ILE A 9 -13.80 27.32 -23.42
CA ILE A 9 -13.02 26.41 -22.56
C ILE A 9 -13.33 26.66 -21.08
N LEU A 10 -13.46 27.90 -20.64
CA LEU A 10 -13.84 28.24 -19.28
C LEU A 10 -15.25 27.74 -18.93
N LYS A 11 -16.21 27.82 -19.89
CA LYS A 11 -17.57 27.29 -19.67
C LYS A 11 -17.59 25.77 -19.55
N VAL A 12 -16.82 25.08 -20.37
CA VAL A 12 -16.69 23.60 -20.27
C VAL A 12 -16.03 23.19 -18.96
N ALA A 13 -14.95 23.88 -18.57
CA ALA A 13 -14.28 23.62 -17.30
C ALA A 13 -15.19 23.88 -16.09
N GLY A 14 -15.98 24.94 -16.14
CA GLY A 14 -16.98 25.26 -15.11
C GLY A 14 -18.08 24.19 -14.99
N SER A 15 -18.56 23.66 -16.12
CA SER A 15 -19.56 22.58 -16.13
C SER A 15 -19.02 21.25 -15.58
N VAL A 16 -17.75 20.94 -15.85
CA VAL A 16 -17.07 19.75 -15.30
C VAL A 16 -16.86 19.89 -13.80
N ALA A 17 -16.49 21.08 -13.32
CA ALA A 17 -16.34 21.35 -11.89
C ALA A 17 -17.67 21.19 -11.13
N TYR A 18 -18.77 21.67 -11.73
CA TYR A 18 -20.10 21.53 -11.15
C TYR A 18 -20.57 20.06 -11.10
N ALA A 19 -20.32 19.32 -12.17
CA ALA A 19 -20.64 17.90 -12.22
C ALA A 19 -19.84 17.07 -11.19
N ALA A 20 -18.55 17.41 -11.00
CA ALA A 20 -17.71 16.77 -10.00
C ALA A 20 -18.17 17.08 -8.56
N ALA A 21 -18.58 18.32 -8.29
CA ALA A 21 -19.15 18.72 -6.99
C ALA A 21 -20.44 17.95 -6.67
N TYR A 22 -21.29 17.74 -7.68
CA TYR A 22 -22.54 17.01 -7.52
C TYR A 22 -22.32 15.51 -7.26
N ALA A 23 -21.34 14.92 -7.96
CA ALA A 23 -21.01 13.50 -7.83
C ALA A 23 -20.34 13.15 -6.48
N THR A 24 -19.55 14.07 -5.90
CA THR A 24 -18.81 13.85 -4.64
C THR A 24 -19.52 14.37 -3.40
N GLY A 25 -20.60 15.12 -3.56
CA GLY A 25 -21.31 15.76 -2.44
C GLY A 25 -20.50 16.83 -1.70
N SER A 26 -19.38 17.28 -2.26
CA SER A 26 -18.50 18.28 -1.67
C SER A 26 -18.16 19.39 -2.66
N ALA A 27 -18.57 20.60 -2.35
CA ALA A 27 -18.25 21.76 -3.17
C ALA A 27 -16.73 22.04 -3.24
N ALA A 28 -15.99 21.76 -2.18
CA ALA A 28 -14.54 21.93 -2.13
C ALA A 28 -13.84 20.91 -3.04
N ALA A 29 -14.25 19.64 -3.00
CA ALA A 29 -13.69 18.60 -3.86
C ALA A 29 -13.99 18.85 -5.34
N GLY A 30 -15.20 19.32 -5.65
CA GLY A 30 -15.59 19.70 -7.00
C GLY A 30 -14.77 20.87 -7.54
N TYR A 31 -14.47 21.86 -6.69
CA TYR A 31 -13.66 23.01 -7.07
C TYR A 31 -12.21 22.61 -7.35
N VAL A 32 -11.61 21.80 -6.48
CA VAL A 32 -10.23 21.28 -6.68
C VAL A 32 -10.13 20.40 -7.93
N ALA A 33 -11.06 19.47 -8.12
CA ALA A 33 -11.10 18.64 -9.31
C ALA A 33 -11.31 19.46 -10.59
N GLY A 34 -12.22 20.43 -10.56
CA GLY A 34 -12.50 21.32 -11.69
C GLY A 34 -11.30 22.18 -12.10
N THR A 35 -10.56 22.74 -11.13
CA THR A 35 -9.35 23.50 -11.42
C THR A 35 -8.23 22.66 -11.99
N PHE A 36 -8.08 21.40 -11.52
CA PHE A 36 -7.10 20.47 -12.06
C PHE A 36 -7.39 20.07 -13.50
N PHE A 37 -8.65 19.75 -13.82
CA PHE A 37 -9.08 19.44 -15.20
C PHE A 37 -9.00 20.68 -16.11
N ALA A 38 -9.30 21.85 -15.62
CA ALA A 38 -9.18 23.08 -16.38
C ALA A 38 -7.72 23.38 -16.74
N ALA A 39 -6.78 23.22 -15.81
CA ALA A 39 -5.36 23.40 -16.05
C ALA A 39 -4.82 22.38 -17.07
N ALA A 40 -5.22 21.11 -16.95
CA ALA A 40 -4.82 20.05 -17.89
C ALA A 40 -5.41 20.27 -19.30
N ALA A 41 -6.67 20.71 -19.40
CA ALA A 41 -7.31 20.99 -20.69
C ALA A 41 -6.71 22.23 -21.39
N ILE A 42 -6.36 23.28 -20.63
CA ILE A 42 -5.69 24.48 -21.17
C ILE A 42 -4.27 24.15 -21.64
N GLY A 43 -3.49 23.39 -20.87
CA GLY A 43 -2.15 22.95 -21.24
C GLY A 43 -2.17 22.08 -22.51
N GLY A 44 -3.08 21.10 -22.59
CA GLY A 44 -3.24 20.24 -23.77
C GLY A 44 -3.70 20.97 -25.03
N SER A 45 -4.62 21.93 -24.92
CA SER A 45 -5.10 22.69 -26.06
C SER A 45 -4.08 23.73 -26.56
N LEU A 46 -3.29 24.35 -25.67
CA LEU A 46 -2.21 25.25 -26.06
C LEU A 46 -1.09 24.49 -26.79
N TYR A 47 -0.76 23.27 -26.34
CA TYR A 47 0.22 22.41 -27.00
C TYR A 47 -0.25 22.00 -28.40
N ALA A 48 -1.53 21.64 -28.55
CA ALA A 48 -2.12 21.26 -29.83
C ALA A 48 -2.21 22.47 -30.80
N LEU A 49 -2.61 23.66 -30.32
CA LEU A 49 -2.63 24.90 -31.12
C LEU A 49 -1.24 25.31 -31.57
N ASN A 50 -0.21 25.18 -30.70
CA ASN A 50 1.16 25.53 -31.06
C ASN A 50 1.72 24.58 -32.13
N LYS A 51 1.36 23.28 -32.11
CA LYS A 51 1.72 22.33 -33.17
C LYS A 51 1.07 22.64 -34.52
N ILE A 52 -0.18 23.07 -34.52
CA ILE A 52 -0.96 23.40 -35.73
C ILE A 52 -0.43 24.71 -36.34
N THR A 53 -0.12 25.75 -35.54
CA THR A 53 0.42 27.01 -36.04
C THR A 53 1.82 26.87 -36.61
N LEU A 54 2.70 26.05 -36.03
CA LEU A 54 4.04 25.80 -36.51
C LEU A 54 4.06 24.97 -37.83
N SER A 55 3.07 24.07 -38.04
CA SER A 55 2.94 23.31 -39.26
C SER A 55 2.40 24.12 -40.45
N LEU A 56 1.66 25.20 -40.20
CA LEU A 56 1.06 26.08 -41.20
C LEU A 56 2.02 27.17 -41.72
N ILE A 57 3.10 27.52 -41.00
CA ILE A 57 3.99 28.62 -41.33
C ILE A 57 5.27 28.18 -42.06
N GLY A 58 5.49 26.87 -42.29
CA GLY A 58 6.61 26.37 -43.09
C GLY A 58 8.01 26.72 -42.54
N ILE A 59 8.15 27.10 -41.27
CA ILE A 59 9.41 27.33 -40.61
C ILE A 59 10.09 25.99 -40.32
N PRO A 60 11.38 25.79 -40.67
CA PRO A 60 12.08 24.58 -40.32
C PRO A 60 11.97 24.36 -38.80
N LYS A 61 11.59 23.15 -38.39
CA LYS A 61 11.39 22.76 -37.01
C LYS A 61 12.67 22.87 -36.17
N ILE A 62 12.99 24.08 -35.78
CA ILE A 62 13.68 24.25 -34.52
C ILE A 62 12.52 24.33 -33.50
N SER A 63 12.17 23.20 -32.91
CA SER A 63 11.27 23.22 -31.78
C SER A 63 11.99 23.96 -30.66
N LYS A 64 11.87 25.30 -30.65
CA LYS A 64 12.04 26.04 -29.41
C LYS A 64 10.96 25.49 -28.49
N ALA A 65 11.30 24.44 -27.78
CA ALA A 65 10.53 24.06 -26.62
C ALA A 65 10.53 25.30 -25.71
N ARG A 66 9.52 26.14 -25.82
CA ARG A 66 9.16 27.05 -24.76
C ARG A 66 8.85 26.13 -23.62
N ASN A 67 9.82 25.89 -22.75
CA ASN A 67 9.62 25.30 -21.46
C ASN A 67 8.80 26.35 -20.66
N ASP A 68 7.51 26.37 -20.87
CA ASP A 68 6.59 26.89 -19.86
C ASP A 68 6.65 25.88 -18.73
N VAL A 69 7.69 26.00 -17.91
CA VAL A 69 7.80 25.26 -16.66
C VAL A 69 6.74 25.90 -15.77
N GLU A 70 5.58 25.24 -15.68
CA GLU A 70 4.62 25.56 -14.65
C GLU A 70 5.34 25.46 -13.31
N PHE A 71 5.56 26.63 -12.72
CA PHE A 71 5.93 26.72 -11.33
C PHE A 71 4.66 26.39 -10.55
N SER A 72 4.51 25.14 -10.15
CA SER A 72 3.47 24.80 -9.18
C SER A 72 3.87 25.50 -7.88
N GLY A 73 3.21 26.63 -7.61
CA GLY A 73 3.48 27.49 -6.47
C GLY A 73 3.00 26.92 -5.13
N THR A 74 3.01 25.64 -4.95
CA THR A 74 2.85 24.98 -3.66
C THR A 74 4.19 25.06 -2.94
N VAL A 75 4.23 25.90 -1.90
CA VAL A 75 5.32 25.87 -0.93
C VAL A 75 5.27 24.51 -0.26
N GLU A 76 6.10 23.58 -0.68
CA GLU A 76 6.21 22.28 -0.04
C GLU A 76 6.86 22.42 1.34
N PRO A 77 6.36 21.70 2.35
CA PRO A 77 6.92 21.76 3.71
C PRO A 77 8.34 21.19 3.74
N ARG A 78 9.13 21.66 4.70
CA ARG A 78 10.48 21.12 4.92
C ARG A 78 10.41 19.67 5.35
N ARG A 79 11.34 18.87 4.84
CA ARG A 79 11.49 17.45 5.15
C ARG A 79 12.64 17.24 6.13
N ILE A 80 12.43 16.35 7.09
CA ILE A 80 13.45 15.84 8.00
C ILE A 80 13.75 14.41 7.56
N VAL A 81 14.99 14.12 7.25
CA VAL A 81 15.42 12.79 6.80
C VAL A 81 16.26 12.14 7.90
N TYR A 82 15.78 11.05 8.48
CA TYR A 82 16.55 10.19 9.38
C TYR A 82 16.90 8.89 8.66
N GLY A 83 18.11 8.39 8.93
CA GLY A 83 18.61 7.20 8.28
C GLY A 83 18.89 7.38 6.78
N GLU A 84 18.84 6.30 6.03
CA GLU A 84 19.07 6.30 4.58
C GLU A 84 17.73 6.24 3.84
N ASN A 85 17.50 7.16 2.90
CA ASN A 85 16.26 7.23 2.14
C ASN A 85 16.49 7.69 0.71
N LEU A 86 15.64 7.25 -0.21
CA LEU A 86 15.57 7.78 -1.56
C LEU A 86 14.59 8.96 -1.60
N VAL A 87 15.12 10.17 -1.75
CA VAL A 87 14.35 11.41 -1.63
C VAL A 87 14.15 12.04 -3.01
N ALA A 88 12.89 12.34 -3.36
CA ALA A 88 12.58 13.17 -4.51
C ALA A 88 12.89 14.63 -4.20
N GLY A 89 13.57 15.31 -5.11
CA GLY A 89 13.93 16.71 -4.92
C GLY A 89 12.75 17.66 -5.12
N MET A 90 12.65 18.70 -4.28
CA MET A 90 11.67 19.77 -4.36
C MET A 90 12.25 20.99 -5.04
N ASN A 91 11.55 21.60 -6.00
CA ASN A 91 11.98 22.85 -6.61
C ASN A 91 11.98 23.99 -5.60
N VAL A 92 13.14 24.61 -5.38
CA VAL A 92 13.29 25.75 -4.46
C VAL A 92 13.15 27.08 -5.17
N ILE A 93 13.52 27.11 -6.45
CA ILE A 93 13.47 28.30 -7.30
C ILE A 93 12.92 27.92 -8.68
N PRO A 94 12.37 28.89 -9.43
CA PRO A 94 12.04 28.69 -10.83
C PRO A 94 13.26 28.18 -11.59
N PRO A 95 13.14 27.18 -12.47
CA PRO A 95 14.22 26.80 -13.36
C PRO A 95 14.68 27.97 -14.22
N MET A 96 16.01 28.12 -14.35
CA MET A 96 16.64 29.17 -15.11
C MET A 96 17.26 28.57 -16.38
N THR A 97 17.32 29.36 -17.45
CA THR A 97 17.92 28.91 -18.71
C THR A 97 19.12 29.78 -19.10
N SER A 98 20.10 29.19 -19.80
CA SER A 98 21.27 29.89 -20.31
C SER A 98 21.73 29.30 -21.66
N GLY A 99 22.75 29.91 -22.24
CA GLY A 99 23.28 29.53 -23.55
C GLY A 99 22.60 30.27 -24.70
N THR A 100 23.15 30.12 -25.94
CA THR A 100 22.75 30.93 -27.08
C THR A 100 21.29 30.80 -27.48
N ASN A 101 20.64 29.67 -27.23
CA ASN A 101 19.25 29.41 -27.55
C ASN A 101 18.50 28.81 -26.34
N ASN A 102 18.89 29.20 -25.12
CA ASN A 102 18.39 28.57 -23.88
C ASN A 102 18.64 27.06 -23.86
N GLU A 103 19.78 26.63 -24.42
CA GLU A 103 20.14 25.22 -24.52
C GLU A 103 20.44 24.55 -23.19
N PHE A 104 20.74 25.32 -22.15
CA PHE A 104 20.94 24.82 -20.79
C PHE A 104 19.79 25.19 -19.89
N LEU A 105 19.25 24.19 -19.19
CA LEU A 105 18.28 24.34 -18.12
C LEU A 105 18.97 24.11 -16.78
N HIS A 106 18.80 25.03 -15.83
CA HIS A 106 19.34 24.95 -14.48
C HIS A 106 18.22 24.84 -13.47
N GLN A 107 18.34 23.88 -12.55
CA GLN A 107 17.34 23.58 -11.54
C GLN A 107 18.00 23.35 -10.19
N ILE A 108 17.38 23.81 -9.11
CA ILE A 108 17.79 23.55 -7.74
C ILE A 108 16.69 22.79 -7.03
N LEU A 109 17.06 21.60 -6.55
CA LEU A 109 16.17 20.71 -5.85
C LEU A 109 16.61 20.55 -4.39
N ALA A 110 15.83 21.04 -3.44
CA ALA A 110 16.04 20.71 -2.03
C ALA A 110 15.65 19.27 -1.75
N VAL A 111 16.45 18.56 -0.97
CA VAL A 111 16.18 17.17 -0.55
C VAL A 111 15.89 17.06 0.95
N ALA A 112 16.49 17.93 1.77
CA ALA A 112 16.19 18.00 3.21
C ALA A 112 16.28 19.43 3.74
N GLY A 113 15.48 19.73 4.77
CA GLY A 113 15.44 21.03 5.43
C GLY A 113 16.56 21.21 6.49
N HIS A 114 17.56 20.35 6.50
CA HIS A 114 18.69 20.34 7.45
C HIS A 114 19.98 19.88 6.77
N GLU A 115 21.09 19.92 7.51
CA GLU A 115 22.35 19.30 7.09
C GLU A 115 22.19 17.78 7.06
N CYS A 116 22.59 17.14 5.96
CA CYS A 116 22.66 15.69 5.80
C CYS A 116 24.09 15.18 5.92
N ASN A 117 24.25 13.94 6.37
CA ASN A 117 25.56 13.29 6.40
C ASN A 117 26.16 13.18 5.00
N GLN A 118 25.35 12.69 4.05
CA GLN A 118 25.81 12.52 2.67
C GLN A 118 24.65 12.56 1.67
N LEU A 119 24.87 13.16 0.51
CA LEU A 119 24.03 12.97 -0.68
C LEU A 119 24.74 11.95 -1.59
N GLY A 120 24.16 10.76 -1.71
CA GLY A 120 24.69 9.61 -2.44
C GLY A 120 24.36 9.63 -3.94
N THR A 121 23.99 8.47 -4.46
CA THR A 121 23.63 8.29 -5.86
C THR A 121 22.39 9.10 -6.23
N VAL A 122 22.45 9.78 -7.37
CA VAL A 122 21.31 10.47 -7.99
C VAL A 122 20.75 9.58 -9.10
N TYR A 123 19.44 9.49 -9.15
CA TYR A 123 18.71 8.69 -10.13
C TYR A 123 17.86 9.61 -11.01
N PHE A 124 17.90 9.34 -12.31
CA PHE A 124 17.04 9.97 -13.31
C PHE A 124 16.07 8.91 -13.83
N ASN A 125 14.76 9.13 -13.66
CA ASN A 125 13.72 8.16 -14.01
C ASN A 125 14.01 6.77 -13.38
N ARG A 126 14.40 6.75 -12.08
CA ARG A 126 14.75 5.55 -11.29
C ARG A 126 16.02 4.80 -11.73
N ALA A 127 16.74 5.29 -12.74
CA ALA A 127 18.03 4.74 -13.16
C ALA A 127 19.18 5.59 -12.62
N ALA A 128 20.23 4.97 -12.09
CA ALA A 128 21.41 5.68 -11.64
C ALA A 128 22.05 6.42 -12.82
N ILE A 129 22.39 7.71 -12.62
CA ILE A 129 22.87 8.59 -13.72
C ILE A 129 24.25 8.22 -14.26
N GLY A 130 24.95 7.28 -13.64
CA GLY A 130 26.31 6.91 -14.00
C GLY A 130 27.37 7.72 -13.23
N THR A 131 28.60 7.72 -13.75
CA THR A 131 29.73 8.40 -13.11
C THR A 131 29.66 9.91 -13.35
N ILE A 132 29.99 10.68 -12.30
CA ILE A 132 30.07 12.15 -12.38
C ILE A 132 31.50 12.63 -12.08
N THR A 133 31.93 13.72 -12.71
CA THR A 133 33.22 14.35 -12.40
C THR A 133 33.24 14.97 -11.01
N ALA A 134 34.40 15.01 -10.38
CA ALA A 134 34.59 15.67 -9.10
C ALA A 134 34.29 17.19 -9.17
N ILE A 135 33.93 17.78 -8.04
CA ILE A 135 33.73 19.23 -7.91
C ILE A 135 35.06 19.85 -7.52
N THR A 136 35.67 20.59 -8.46
CA THR A 136 37.01 21.20 -8.33
C THR A 136 37.04 22.69 -8.64
N GLY A 137 35.91 23.30 -9.03
CA GLY A 137 35.83 24.67 -9.53
C GLY A 137 35.96 24.76 -11.05
N SER A 138 35.81 23.63 -11.76
CA SER A 138 35.87 23.54 -13.22
C SER A 138 34.49 23.62 -13.86
N VAL A 139 34.44 24.03 -15.14
CA VAL A 139 33.20 24.06 -15.93
C VAL A 139 32.52 22.69 -16.05
N ASP A 140 33.29 21.61 -15.93
CA ASP A 140 32.83 20.23 -15.99
C ASP A 140 32.48 19.61 -14.62
N ASP A 141 32.48 20.41 -13.55
CA ASP A 141 32.13 19.94 -12.21
C ASP A 141 30.73 19.30 -12.17
N GLY A 142 30.70 18.08 -11.71
CA GLY A 142 29.48 17.31 -11.64
C GLY A 142 28.96 16.81 -12.98
N LYS A 143 29.76 16.86 -14.06
CA LYS A 143 29.36 16.36 -15.38
C LYS A 143 29.21 14.87 -15.38
N VAL A 144 28.12 14.38 -15.93
CA VAL A 144 27.88 12.96 -16.15
C VAL A 144 28.77 12.46 -17.27
N THR A 145 29.54 11.41 -17.02
CA THR A 145 30.57 10.89 -17.96
C THR A 145 30.27 9.52 -18.51
N THR A 146 29.21 8.85 -18.02
CA THR A 146 28.79 7.54 -18.50
C THR A 146 27.24 7.44 -18.53
N GLY A 147 26.71 6.45 -19.26
CA GLY A 147 25.28 6.19 -19.34
C GLY A 147 24.53 7.12 -20.31
N THR A 148 23.23 7.09 -20.25
CA THR A 148 22.32 7.81 -21.17
C THR A 148 22.55 9.32 -21.20
N TYR A 149 22.90 9.93 -20.06
CA TYR A 149 23.04 11.38 -19.88
C TYR A 149 24.49 11.86 -20.01
N ASN A 150 25.39 11.02 -20.57
CA ASN A 150 26.80 11.35 -20.75
C ASN A 150 27.00 12.66 -21.49
N GLY A 151 27.71 13.60 -20.87
CA GLY A 151 28.01 14.92 -21.41
C GLY A 151 26.83 15.88 -21.53
N LYS A 152 25.61 15.47 -21.14
CA LYS A 152 24.35 16.23 -21.29
C LYS A 152 23.66 16.59 -19.97
N ALA A 153 24.22 16.14 -18.84
CA ALA A 153 23.75 16.51 -17.51
C ALA A 153 24.93 16.80 -16.58
N TRP A 154 24.73 17.70 -15.63
CA TRP A 154 25.66 18.03 -14.56
C TRP A 154 24.90 18.00 -13.24
N VAL A 155 25.47 17.33 -12.22
CA VAL A 155 24.88 17.13 -10.91
C VAL A 155 25.87 17.55 -9.83
N ARG A 156 25.54 18.57 -9.07
CA ARG A 156 26.34 19.05 -7.93
C ARG A 156 25.52 18.93 -6.65
N ARG A 157 26.11 18.29 -5.66
CA ARG A 157 25.43 17.91 -4.40
C ARG A 157 25.94 18.75 -3.26
N TYR A 158 25.05 19.31 -2.46
CA TYR A 158 25.31 20.19 -1.35
C TYR A 158 24.60 19.68 -0.10
N ALA A 159 25.35 19.18 0.88
CA ALA A 159 24.82 18.51 2.06
C ALA A 159 24.17 19.45 3.09
N GLY A 160 24.20 20.76 2.91
CA GLY A 160 23.60 21.72 3.83
C GLY A 160 24.52 22.15 4.98
N THR A 161 25.82 21.90 4.90
CA THR A 161 26.76 22.18 5.99
C THR A 161 26.82 23.68 6.33
N ILE A 162 27.18 24.01 7.58
CA ILE A 162 27.32 25.41 8.04
C ILE A 162 28.42 26.17 7.28
N THR A 163 29.40 25.46 6.76
CA THR A 163 30.51 26.02 5.97
C THR A 163 30.23 26.05 4.47
N GLN A 164 29.06 25.53 4.03
CA GLN A 164 28.69 25.40 2.64
C GLN A 164 28.82 26.73 1.89
N THR A 165 29.41 26.66 0.72
CA THR A 165 29.56 27.78 -0.21
C THR A 165 28.45 27.78 -1.25
N VAL A 166 28.31 28.87 -1.98
CA VAL A 166 27.42 28.98 -3.12
C VAL A 166 27.78 27.99 -4.23
N ASP A 167 26.80 27.51 -5.00
CA ASP A 167 27.08 26.82 -6.27
C ASP A 167 27.79 27.81 -7.21
N TRP A 168 29.08 27.59 -7.41
CA TRP A 168 29.93 28.52 -8.16
C TRP A 168 29.48 28.62 -9.62
N LYS A 169 29.03 27.53 -10.25
CA LYS A 169 28.59 27.52 -11.64
C LYS A 169 27.34 28.39 -11.84
N LEU A 170 26.37 28.29 -10.97
CA LEU A 170 25.17 29.13 -11.00
C LEU A 170 25.53 30.60 -10.72
N SER A 171 26.45 30.88 -9.79
CA SER A 171 26.86 32.25 -9.48
C SER A 171 27.66 32.89 -10.60
N GLN A 172 28.36 32.13 -11.45
CA GLN A 172 29.01 32.65 -12.66
C GLN A 172 28.02 32.91 -13.79
N ILE A 173 27.04 32.00 -13.99
CA ILE A 173 26.05 32.12 -15.07
C ILE A 173 25.02 33.20 -14.75
N PHE A 174 24.61 33.29 -13.48
CA PHE A 174 23.54 34.18 -12.99
C PHE A 174 24.03 35.07 -11.82
N PRO A 175 25.04 35.94 -12.01
CA PRO A 175 25.69 36.66 -10.92
C PRO A 175 24.78 37.63 -10.18
N THR A 176 23.66 38.04 -10.77
CA THR A 176 22.66 38.93 -10.15
C THR A 176 21.55 38.15 -9.43
N GLN A 177 21.16 37.00 -9.95
CA GLN A 177 20.08 36.17 -9.41
C GLN A 177 20.61 35.15 -8.37
N TRP A 178 21.85 34.63 -8.57
CA TRP A 178 22.45 33.62 -7.70
C TRP A 178 23.81 34.14 -7.17
N THR A 179 23.73 34.94 -6.14
CA THR A 179 24.86 35.61 -5.52
C THR A 179 25.58 34.72 -4.49
N THR A 180 26.72 35.17 -3.98
CA THR A 180 27.47 34.52 -2.90
C THR A 180 26.66 34.35 -1.58
N ASN A 181 25.50 34.98 -1.48
CA ASN A 181 24.61 34.80 -0.33
C ASN A 181 23.68 33.55 -0.45
N HIS A 182 23.51 32.99 -1.64
CA HIS A 182 22.69 31.81 -1.88
C HIS A 182 23.47 30.51 -1.58
N ARG A 183 23.85 30.33 -0.30
CA ARG A 183 24.71 29.24 0.14
C ARG A 183 23.94 27.96 0.49
N GLY A 184 22.64 28.06 0.80
CA GLY A 184 21.82 26.91 1.21
C GLY A 184 22.27 26.26 2.52
N ARG A 185 22.91 27.01 3.45
CA ARG A 185 23.34 26.49 4.76
C ARG A 185 22.14 26.01 5.57
N GLY A 186 22.21 24.80 6.10
CA GLY A 186 21.11 24.15 6.80
C GLY A 186 20.03 23.64 5.86
N VAL A 187 20.29 23.52 4.54
CA VAL A 187 19.40 22.90 3.56
C VAL A 187 20.25 22.06 2.62
N ALA A 188 19.99 20.76 2.59
CA ALA A 188 20.65 19.89 1.64
C ALA A 188 19.92 19.98 0.28
N TYR A 189 20.69 20.23 -0.80
CA TYR A 189 20.13 20.40 -2.13
C TYR A 189 21.04 19.86 -3.24
N ILE A 190 20.45 19.65 -4.40
CA ILE A 190 21.13 19.28 -5.64
C ILE A 190 20.98 20.41 -6.65
N ALA A 191 22.09 20.86 -7.22
CA ALA A 191 22.08 21.78 -8.35
C ALA A 191 22.28 20.98 -9.65
N LEU A 192 21.30 21.07 -10.53
CA LEU A 192 21.24 20.35 -11.80
C LEU A 192 21.42 21.31 -12.97
N THR A 193 22.09 20.84 -14.01
CA THR A 193 22.17 21.52 -15.30
C THR A 193 21.94 20.48 -16.38
N TYR A 194 21.01 20.73 -17.29
CA TYR A 194 20.74 19.89 -18.45
C TYR A 194 21.10 20.64 -19.72
N GLN A 195 21.79 19.99 -20.64
CA GLN A 195 21.94 20.50 -22.00
C GLN A 195 20.86 19.83 -22.86
N PHE A 196 20.05 20.64 -23.53
CA PHE A 196 18.99 20.16 -24.40
C PHE A 196 19.50 19.18 -25.45
N ASP A 197 18.82 18.03 -25.59
CA ASP A 197 19.09 17.02 -26.61
C ASP A 197 17.78 16.28 -26.87
N GLU A 198 17.28 16.35 -28.11
CA GLU A 198 15.98 15.74 -28.50
C GLU A 198 15.98 14.21 -28.37
N THR A 199 17.13 13.57 -28.44
CA THR A 199 17.21 12.10 -28.35
C THR A 199 17.19 11.59 -26.91
N ILE A 200 17.73 12.39 -25.97
CA ILE A 200 17.85 12.04 -24.55
C ILE A 200 16.61 12.46 -23.77
N TYR A 201 16.12 13.69 -24.03
CA TYR A 201 14.99 14.27 -23.28
C TYR A 201 13.66 14.21 -24.04
N LYS A 202 13.41 13.10 -24.74
CA LYS A 202 12.18 12.88 -25.55
C LYS A 202 10.87 13.09 -24.79
N THR A 203 10.86 12.71 -23.51
CA THR A 203 9.69 12.78 -22.63
C THR A 203 9.71 14.01 -21.72
N GLY A 204 10.64 14.94 -21.94
CA GLY A 204 10.85 16.10 -21.08
C GLY A 204 11.96 15.90 -20.05
N LYS A 205 11.96 16.68 -18.98
CA LYS A 205 12.93 16.55 -17.90
C LYS A 205 12.69 15.24 -17.13
N PRO A 206 13.75 14.52 -16.71
CA PRO A 206 13.60 13.32 -15.92
C PRO A 206 13.06 13.60 -14.50
N GLU A 207 12.41 12.60 -13.91
CA GLU A 207 12.14 12.56 -12.47
C GLU A 207 13.47 12.36 -11.72
N ILE A 208 13.74 13.20 -10.72
CA ILE A 208 15.00 13.19 -9.99
C ILE A 208 14.77 12.69 -8.56
N THR A 209 15.52 11.66 -8.21
CA THR A 209 15.62 11.19 -6.83
C THR A 209 17.08 11.06 -6.41
N CYS A 210 17.35 11.19 -5.11
CA CYS A 210 18.69 11.09 -4.55
C CYS A 210 18.68 10.16 -3.33
N LEU A 211 19.64 9.26 -3.26
CA LEU A 211 19.89 8.49 -2.07
C LEU A 211 20.53 9.41 -1.02
N VAL A 212 19.90 9.59 0.11
CA VAL A 212 20.32 10.54 1.15
C VAL A 212 20.58 9.78 2.45
N GLN A 213 21.78 9.92 2.98
CA GLN A 213 22.05 9.65 4.39
C GLN A 213 21.70 10.90 5.18
N GLY A 214 20.65 10.81 5.99
CA GLY A 214 19.99 11.94 6.60
C GLY A 214 20.80 12.64 7.68
N LYS A 215 20.11 13.07 8.71
CA LYS A 215 20.66 13.91 9.79
C LYS A 215 21.70 13.17 10.61
N LYS A 216 22.77 13.87 11.02
CA LYS A 216 23.64 13.44 12.11
C LYS A 216 22.91 13.70 13.40
N VAL A 217 23.03 12.80 14.36
CA VAL A 217 22.35 12.87 15.65
C VAL A 217 23.35 12.71 16.80
N TYR A 218 23.00 13.26 17.95
CA TYR A 218 23.75 13.11 19.18
C TYR A 218 23.55 11.72 19.76
N ASP A 219 24.65 11.09 20.20
CA ASP A 219 24.63 9.82 20.91
C ASP A 219 25.23 10.04 22.33
N PRO A 220 24.41 10.02 23.39
CA PRO A 220 24.86 10.24 24.76
C PRO A 220 25.84 9.17 25.24
N ARG A 221 25.86 7.97 24.64
CA ARG A 221 26.85 6.91 24.96
C ARG A 221 28.27 7.29 24.53
N LEU A 222 28.37 8.20 23.53
CA LEU A 222 29.65 8.72 23.02
C LEU A 222 30.03 10.09 23.62
N ASP A 223 29.39 10.48 24.71
CA ASP A 223 29.67 11.72 25.43
C ASP A 223 30.21 11.43 26.85
N SER A 224 31.46 11.73 27.08
CA SER A 224 32.11 11.55 28.42
C SER A 224 31.58 12.48 29.51
N THR A 225 30.73 13.45 29.20
CA THR A 225 30.07 14.33 30.19
C THR A 225 28.74 13.74 30.68
N GLN A 226 28.19 12.77 29.96
CA GLN A 226 27.00 12.02 30.39
C GLN A 226 27.41 10.86 31.32
N THR A 227 26.61 10.62 32.35
CA THR A 227 26.81 9.46 33.22
C THR A 227 26.69 8.17 32.43
N GLY A 228 27.72 7.33 32.44
CA GLY A 228 27.77 6.08 31.67
C GLY A 228 28.25 6.23 30.23
N GLY A 229 28.40 7.45 29.75
CA GLY A 229 28.90 7.72 28.41
C GLY A 229 30.41 7.82 28.32
N SER A 230 30.97 7.69 27.11
CA SER A 230 32.41 7.80 26.84
C SER A 230 32.64 8.35 25.43
N GLY A 231 33.59 9.25 25.27
CA GLY A 231 33.92 9.83 23.98
C GLY A 231 33.84 11.35 23.92
N SER A 232 33.84 11.89 22.70
CA SER A 232 34.00 13.31 22.44
C SER A 232 32.77 14.03 21.93
N GLN A 233 31.64 13.34 21.76
CA GLN A 233 30.39 14.01 21.37
C GLN A 233 29.93 14.96 22.48
N ARG A 234 29.25 16.04 22.08
CA ARG A 234 28.64 17.02 23.00
C ARG A 234 27.27 17.42 22.46
N VAL A 235 26.30 17.51 23.36
CA VAL A 235 24.91 17.82 23.02
C VAL A 235 24.77 19.23 22.43
N ASP A 236 25.56 20.16 22.83
CA ASP A 236 25.59 21.56 22.40
C ASP A 236 26.51 21.83 21.19
N ASP A 237 27.25 20.81 20.73
CA ASP A 237 28.14 20.92 19.55
C ASP A 237 27.77 19.92 18.47
N PRO A 238 26.87 20.28 17.51
CA PRO A 238 26.47 19.41 16.41
C PRO A 238 27.62 18.97 15.49
N THR A 239 28.78 19.62 15.54
CA THR A 239 29.95 19.22 14.74
C THR A 239 30.57 17.91 15.21
N THR A 240 30.28 17.52 16.44
CA THR A 240 30.74 16.25 17.07
C THR A 240 29.80 15.08 16.81
N TRP A 241 28.58 15.34 16.28
CA TRP A 241 27.55 14.33 16.08
C TRP A 241 27.87 13.42 14.90
N ALA A 242 27.30 12.23 14.93
CA ALA A 242 27.53 11.22 13.90
C ALA A 242 26.23 10.79 13.22
N TYR A 243 26.35 10.27 12.01
CA TYR A 243 25.23 9.63 11.33
C TYR A 243 24.81 8.35 12.05
N SER A 244 23.52 8.20 12.28
CA SER A 244 22.95 7.01 12.91
C SER A 244 21.59 6.67 12.32
N ILE A 245 21.31 5.37 12.27
CA ILE A 245 19.99 4.80 11.92
C ILE A 245 19.27 4.28 13.17
N ASN A 246 19.75 4.62 14.35
CA ASN A 246 19.18 4.18 15.63
C ASN A 246 17.94 5.00 15.96
N PRO A 247 16.73 4.39 16.05
CA PRO A 247 15.49 5.13 16.24
C PRO A 247 15.40 5.87 17.56
N ALA A 248 16.03 5.38 18.64
CA ALA A 248 16.05 6.08 19.94
C ALA A 248 16.83 7.41 19.85
N LEU A 249 17.95 7.41 19.13
CA LEU A 249 18.75 8.62 18.91
C LEU A 249 18.04 9.59 17.96
N CYS A 250 17.40 9.08 16.89
CA CYS A 250 16.61 9.90 15.97
C CYS A 250 15.44 10.58 16.70
N LEU A 251 14.78 9.86 17.61
CA LEU A 251 13.68 10.40 18.40
C LEU A 251 14.16 11.46 19.41
N ALA A 252 15.29 11.22 20.08
CA ALA A 252 15.89 12.20 20.98
C ALA A 252 16.30 13.48 20.25
N ASP A 253 16.90 13.36 19.05
CA ASP A 253 17.22 14.50 18.19
C ASP A 253 15.94 15.26 17.75
N TYR A 254 14.87 14.56 17.41
CA TYR A 254 13.60 15.20 17.04
C TYR A 254 12.99 16.02 18.19
N LEU A 255 13.11 15.52 19.43
CA LEU A 255 12.67 16.26 20.61
C LEU A 255 13.49 17.52 20.85
N LEU A 256 14.79 17.48 20.59
CA LEU A 256 15.75 18.59 20.81
C LEU A 256 15.76 19.62 19.66
N ASP A 257 15.43 19.23 18.44
CA ASP A 257 15.55 20.12 17.27
C ASP A 257 14.56 21.29 17.36
N ASN A 258 15.11 22.50 17.61
CA ASN A 258 14.33 23.74 17.76
C ASN A 258 13.88 24.37 16.44
N LYS A 259 14.24 23.79 15.28
CA LYS A 259 13.88 24.32 13.95
C LYS A 259 12.82 23.50 13.24
N LEU A 260 12.92 22.20 13.36
CA LEU A 260 12.09 21.26 12.59
C LEU A 260 11.38 20.23 13.49
N GLY A 261 11.84 20.05 14.72
CA GLY A 261 11.30 19.15 15.73
C GLY A 261 10.53 19.91 16.84
N LEU A 262 10.46 19.30 18.02
CA LEU A 262 9.69 19.82 19.15
C LEU A 262 10.37 21.01 19.85
N GLY A 263 11.72 21.08 19.84
CA GLY A 263 12.49 22.20 20.40
C GLY A 263 12.59 22.18 21.92
N GLU A 264 12.59 21.02 22.54
CA GLU A 264 12.76 20.89 23.99
C GLU A 264 14.19 21.16 24.41
N SER A 265 14.37 21.59 25.66
CA SER A 265 15.69 21.76 26.24
C SER A 265 16.28 20.40 26.62
N ASP A 266 17.61 20.30 26.54
CA ASP A 266 18.38 19.09 26.83
C ASP A 266 18.14 18.53 28.24
N GLU A 267 17.96 19.38 29.25
CA GLU A 267 17.64 19.01 30.63
C GLU A 267 16.36 18.18 30.77
N LYS A 268 15.44 18.31 29.79
CA LYS A 268 14.17 17.60 29.77
C LYS A 268 14.24 16.20 29.10
N ILE A 269 15.41 15.79 28.67
CA ILE A 269 15.62 14.44 28.13
C ILE A 269 16.17 13.53 29.23
N ASP A 270 15.66 12.33 29.33
CA ASP A 270 16.14 11.28 30.21
C ASP A 270 17.21 10.47 29.47
N TYR A 271 18.48 10.93 29.52
CA TYR A 271 19.55 10.32 28.73
C TYR A 271 19.90 8.90 29.16
N ASP A 272 19.69 8.53 30.43
CA ASP A 272 19.89 7.15 30.87
C ASP A 272 18.98 6.20 30.08
N LEU A 273 17.69 6.56 29.92
CA LEU A 273 16.74 5.78 29.15
C LEU A 273 17.00 5.85 27.64
N VAL A 274 17.52 6.97 27.13
CA VAL A 274 17.93 7.07 25.72
C VAL A 274 19.10 6.12 25.43
N MET A 275 20.10 6.03 26.34
CA MET A 275 21.21 5.10 26.18
C MET A 275 20.76 3.66 26.23
N ASP A 276 19.90 3.28 27.18
CA ASP A 276 19.33 1.93 27.28
C ASP A 276 18.53 1.56 26.01
N ALA A 277 17.69 2.49 25.55
CA ALA A 277 16.90 2.27 24.32
C ALA A 277 17.80 2.17 23.08
N ALA A 278 18.85 2.96 23.01
CA ALA A 278 19.81 2.92 21.90
C ALA A 278 20.62 1.62 21.89
N ASP A 279 21.00 1.09 23.06
CA ASP A 279 21.68 -0.20 23.18
C ASP A 279 20.78 -1.34 22.71
N ILE A 280 19.51 -1.34 23.13
CA ILE A 280 18.50 -2.32 22.66
C ILE A 280 18.33 -2.25 21.14
N CYS A 281 18.25 -1.05 20.56
CA CYS A 281 18.10 -0.91 19.10
C CYS A 281 19.32 -1.43 18.34
N ASP A 282 20.51 -1.28 18.88
CA ASP A 282 21.77 -1.70 18.26
C ASP A 282 22.11 -3.19 18.49
N GLU A 283 21.36 -3.91 19.34
CA GLU A 283 21.54 -5.36 19.50
C GLU A 283 21.43 -6.08 18.17
N LEU A 284 22.29 -7.07 17.97
CA LEU A 284 22.26 -7.91 16.76
C LEU A 284 21.31 -9.08 16.95
N VAL A 285 20.34 -9.21 16.07
CA VAL A 285 19.38 -10.31 16.03
C VAL A 285 19.57 -11.18 14.80
N ASN A 286 19.38 -12.50 14.97
CA ASN A 286 19.53 -13.47 13.90
C ASN A 286 18.34 -13.36 12.92
N ILE A 287 18.65 -13.43 11.63
CA ILE A 287 17.69 -13.51 10.53
C ILE A 287 17.96 -14.73 9.65
N PRO A 288 17.03 -15.16 8.78
CA PRO A 288 17.27 -16.24 7.84
C PRO A 288 18.55 -16.06 7.01
N GLY A 289 19.19 -17.16 6.66
CA GLY A 289 20.43 -17.15 5.87
C GLY A 289 21.72 -17.02 6.71
N SER A 290 21.65 -17.27 8.02
CA SER A 290 22.80 -17.16 8.95
C SER A 290 23.38 -15.75 9.03
N ALA A 291 22.58 -14.74 8.75
CA ALA A 291 22.93 -13.33 8.85
C ALA A 291 22.41 -12.72 10.15
N THR A 292 22.94 -11.56 10.51
CA THR A 292 22.46 -10.76 11.63
C THR A 292 22.12 -9.34 11.16
N GLN A 293 21.18 -8.70 11.84
CA GLN A 293 20.86 -7.28 11.64
C GLN A 293 20.65 -6.60 12.98
N LYS A 294 20.71 -5.26 13.02
CA LYS A 294 20.28 -4.50 14.19
C LYS A 294 18.83 -4.80 14.52
N ARG A 295 18.50 -4.83 15.81
CA ARG A 295 17.15 -5.11 16.30
C ARG A 295 16.15 -4.12 15.71
N TYR A 296 16.45 -2.83 15.77
CA TYR A 296 15.61 -1.77 15.26
C TYR A 296 16.42 -0.74 14.47
N THR A 297 15.85 -0.30 13.35
CA THR A 297 16.44 0.74 12.49
C THR A 297 15.40 1.81 12.15
N CYS A 298 15.89 3.03 11.87
CA CYS A 298 15.04 4.15 11.49
C CYS A 298 15.52 4.73 10.17
N ASN A 299 14.69 4.56 9.13
CA ASN A 299 14.92 5.14 7.81
C ASN A 299 13.61 5.80 7.37
N VAL A 300 13.44 7.08 7.71
CA VAL A 300 12.15 7.76 7.52
C VAL A 300 12.33 9.21 7.06
N ILE A 301 11.36 9.69 6.30
CA ILE A 301 11.22 11.09 5.91
C ILE A 301 10.02 11.64 6.67
N LEU A 302 10.26 12.57 7.60
CA LEU A 302 9.23 13.28 8.33
C LEU A 302 8.96 14.64 7.67
N ILE A 303 7.75 15.11 7.80
CA ILE A 303 7.31 16.42 7.32
C ILE A 303 7.22 17.38 8.49
N ALA A 304 7.92 18.53 8.40
CA ALA A 304 8.01 19.47 9.52
C ALA A 304 6.69 20.17 9.88
N THR A 305 5.67 20.10 9.02
CA THR A 305 4.31 20.66 9.29
C THR A 305 3.35 19.64 9.88
N ASP A 306 3.74 18.36 9.93
CA ASP A 306 2.91 17.35 10.56
C ASP A 306 2.87 17.55 12.08
N ARG A 307 1.87 16.99 12.73
CA ARG A 307 1.74 17.10 14.18
C ARG A 307 2.93 16.43 14.86
N PHE A 308 3.49 17.09 15.89
CA PHE A 308 4.61 16.53 16.63
C PHE A 308 4.34 15.13 17.18
N GLU A 309 3.11 14.89 17.64
CA GLU A 309 2.67 13.59 18.16
C GLU A 309 2.76 12.49 17.10
N GLU A 310 2.37 12.78 15.84
CA GLU A 310 2.43 11.83 14.73
C GLU A 310 3.87 11.47 14.39
N ASN A 311 4.75 12.45 14.31
CA ASN A 311 6.18 12.23 14.07
C ASN A 311 6.85 11.46 15.21
N ILE A 312 6.52 11.77 16.46
CA ILE A 312 6.99 11.02 17.64
C ILE A 312 6.51 9.57 17.59
N GLN A 313 5.23 9.33 17.21
CA GLN A 313 4.70 8.00 17.08
C GLN A 313 5.41 7.18 16.01
N VAL A 314 5.69 7.76 14.85
CA VAL A 314 6.42 7.08 13.76
C VAL A 314 7.82 6.66 14.23
N LEU A 315 8.55 7.55 14.93
CA LEU A 315 9.88 7.27 15.44
C LEU A 315 9.84 6.22 16.58
N ALA A 316 8.85 6.29 17.46
CA ALA A 316 8.67 5.30 18.54
C ALA A 316 8.25 3.93 17.97
N GLN A 317 7.40 3.90 16.95
CA GLN A 317 6.99 2.66 16.26
C GLN A 317 8.19 1.96 15.60
N ALA A 318 9.18 2.71 15.09
CA ALA A 318 10.38 2.14 14.49
C ALA A 318 11.19 1.24 15.46
N MET A 319 11.02 1.40 16.76
CA MET A 319 11.67 0.56 17.79
C MET A 319 10.65 -0.25 18.63
N ALA A 320 9.42 -0.42 18.15
CA ALA A 320 8.31 -1.04 18.91
C ALA A 320 8.15 -0.46 20.32
N GLY A 321 8.56 0.80 20.48
CA GLY A 321 8.73 1.48 21.77
C GLY A 321 7.67 2.53 22.05
N VAL A 322 7.91 3.32 23.07
CA VAL A 322 7.06 4.45 23.48
C VAL A 322 7.88 5.66 23.86
N CYS A 323 7.29 6.83 23.67
CA CYS A 323 7.84 8.09 24.13
C CYS A 323 6.74 8.88 24.86
N TYR A 324 7.04 9.37 26.05
CA TYR A 324 6.09 10.18 26.82
C TYR A 324 6.81 11.16 27.74
N TYR A 325 6.08 12.23 28.12
CA TYR A 325 6.58 13.22 29.07
C TYR A 325 6.06 12.92 30.47
N SER A 326 6.94 12.76 31.44
CA SER A 326 6.58 12.51 32.84
C SER A 326 7.62 13.06 33.80
N SER A 327 7.18 13.65 34.92
CA SER A 327 8.04 14.19 35.95
C SER A 327 9.10 15.17 35.44
N GLY A 328 8.73 16.00 34.46
CA GLY A 328 9.61 17.03 33.92
C GLY A 328 10.59 16.55 32.83
N LYS A 329 10.55 15.26 32.43
CA LYS A 329 11.44 14.70 31.43
C LYS A 329 10.70 13.90 30.36
N TRP A 330 11.19 13.92 29.14
CA TRP A 330 10.86 13.01 28.06
C TRP A 330 11.57 11.68 28.26
N ARG A 331 10.81 10.60 28.19
CA ARG A 331 11.27 9.23 28.42
C ARG A 331 11.06 8.41 27.18
N ILE A 332 12.12 7.75 26.72
CA ILE A 332 12.15 6.92 25.53
C ILE A 332 12.43 5.48 25.96
N TYR A 333 11.56 4.56 25.57
CA TYR A 333 11.73 3.13 25.79
C TYR A 333 11.67 2.39 24.46
N ALA A 334 12.66 1.57 24.17
CA ALA A 334 12.61 0.62 23.06
C ALA A 334 11.85 -0.65 23.46
N GLY A 335 11.28 -1.31 22.48
CA GLY A 335 10.54 -2.55 22.65
C GLY A 335 11.43 -3.73 22.96
N ALA A 336 11.60 -4.04 24.25
CA ALA A 336 12.32 -5.20 24.73
C ALA A 336 11.75 -5.66 26.08
N TRP A 337 12.19 -6.84 26.49
CA TRP A 337 11.95 -7.29 27.85
C TRP A 337 12.75 -6.43 28.83
N SER A 338 12.08 -5.93 29.86
CA SER A 338 12.74 -5.24 30.98
C SER A 338 12.57 -6.04 32.27
N TYR A 339 13.61 -6.03 33.10
CA TYR A 339 13.54 -6.65 34.43
C TYR A 339 12.59 -5.88 35.33
N SER A 340 12.12 -6.55 36.40
CA SER A 340 11.19 -5.96 37.36
C SER A 340 11.79 -4.75 38.09
N ALA A 341 11.18 -3.59 37.87
CA ALA A 341 11.57 -2.32 38.49
C ALA A 341 10.80 -2.06 39.79
N PHE A 342 9.64 -2.72 40.00
CA PHE A 342 8.78 -2.52 41.16
C PHE A 342 8.10 -3.82 41.58
N THR A 343 7.66 -3.84 42.84
CA THR A 343 6.82 -4.91 43.41
C THR A 343 5.64 -4.25 44.11
N LEU A 344 4.43 -4.76 43.91
CA LEU A 344 3.23 -4.32 44.62
C LEU A 344 2.51 -5.53 45.25
N GLY A 345 1.93 -5.31 46.41
CA GLY A 345 1.13 -6.30 47.13
C GLY A 345 -0.20 -5.71 47.64
N ASP A 346 -0.95 -6.53 48.36
CA ASP A 346 -2.23 -6.12 48.92
C ASP A 346 -2.12 -4.91 49.86
N ASN A 347 -0.96 -4.74 50.53
CA ASN A 347 -0.70 -3.62 51.44
C ASN A 347 -0.49 -2.28 50.74
N ASP A 348 -0.21 -2.29 49.42
CA ASP A 348 -0.06 -1.07 48.62
C ASP A 348 -1.39 -0.53 48.11
N LEU A 349 -2.46 -1.33 48.14
CA LEU A 349 -3.79 -0.97 47.66
C LEU A 349 -4.52 -0.07 48.66
N ILE A 350 -5.27 0.88 48.15
CA ILE A 350 -6.20 1.72 48.92
C ILE A 350 -7.60 1.18 48.69
N ASP A 351 -8.47 1.32 49.70
CA ASP A 351 -9.86 0.84 49.71
C ASP A 351 -10.62 1.06 48.39
N GLY A 352 -11.18 -0.03 47.84
CA GLY A 352 -11.96 -0.06 46.58
C GLY A 352 -11.06 0.05 45.33
N GLY A 353 -9.75 -0.17 45.46
CA GLY A 353 -8.76 0.15 44.46
C GLY A 353 -8.35 -0.94 43.48
N LEU A 354 -9.13 -2.04 43.33
CA LEU A 354 -8.76 -3.11 42.41
C LEU A 354 -9.91 -3.43 41.44
N SER A 355 -9.66 -3.25 40.17
CA SER A 355 -10.55 -3.68 39.08
C SER A 355 -9.77 -4.49 38.06
N VAL A 356 -10.26 -5.63 37.65
CA VAL A 356 -9.56 -6.53 36.71
C VAL A 356 -10.42 -6.85 35.51
N THR A 357 -9.85 -6.66 34.33
CA THR A 357 -10.36 -7.19 33.07
C THR A 357 -9.58 -8.46 32.77
N THR A 358 -10.28 -9.60 32.71
CA THR A 358 -9.66 -10.95 32.65
C THR A 358 -9.28 -11.40 31.26
N ALA A 359 -9.80 -10.76 30.21
CA ALA A 359 -9.49 -11.08 28.83
C ALA A 359 -9.70 -9.88 27.91
N TYR A 360 -8.94 -9.81 26.82
CA TYR A 360 -9.28 -8.92 25.74
C TYR A 360 -10.64 -9.24 25.14
N PRO A 361 -11.39 -8.22 24.68
CA PRO A 361 -12.48 -8.42 23.75
C PRO A 361 -11.99 -9.22 22.55
N TYR A 362 -12.81 -10.12 22.04
CA TYR A 362 -12.47 -11.01 20.93
C TYR A 362 -11.89 -10.25 19.72
N ASN A 363 -12.43 -9.07 19.41
CA ASN A 363 -12.01 -8.21 18.32
C ASN A 363 -10.66 -7.48 18.55
N GLN A 364 -10.01 -7.69 19.68
CA GLN A 364 -8.68 -7.14 20.00
C GLN A 364 -7.60 -8.22 20.08
N ARG A 365 -7.94 -9.48 19.80
CA ARG A 365 -7.00 -10.59 19.68
C ARG A 365 -6.67 -10.77 18.21
N TYR A 366 -5.40 -10.66 17.86
CA TYR A 366 -4.95 -10.82 16.49
C TYR A 366 -4.12 -12.08 16.38
N ASN A 367 -4.42 -12.92 15.39
CA ASN A 367 -3.66 -14.13 15.07
C ASN A 367 -2.98 -14.05 13.70
N SER A 368 -3.25 -12.98 12.95
CA SER A 368 -2.68 -12.72 11.65
C SER A 368 -2.40 -11.23 11.51
N VAL A 369 -1.19 -10.86 11.08
CA VAL A 369 -0.76 -9.47 10.93
C VAL A 369 -0.21 -9.27 9.51
N ARG A 370 -0.64 -8.20 8.84
CA ARG A 370 -0.17 -7.81 7.51
C ARG A 370 -0.06 -6.29 7.40
N GLY A 371 0.63 -5.82 6.39
CA GLY A 371 0.79 -4.39 6.10
C GLY A 371 1.98 -4.14 5.21
N GLN A 372 2.47 -2.92 5.18
CA GLN A 372 3.51 -2.46 4.28
C GLN A 372 4.76 -2.01 5.02
N PHE A 373 5.89 -2.08 4.33
CA PHE A 373 7.16 -1.49 4.73
C PHE A 373 7.82 -0.83 3.51
N ILE A 374 8.88 -0.04 3.71
CA ILE A 374 9.62 0.57 2.61
C ILE A 374 10.72 -0.39 2.16
N ASN A 375 10.62 -0.92 0.94
CA ASN A 375 11.63 -1.84 0.43
C ASN A 375 12.75 -1.09 -0.32
N LYS A 376 13.95 -1.04 0.28
CA LYS A 376 15.13 -0.38 -0.32
C LYS A 376 15.57 -1.02 -1.64
N ASP A 377 15.39 -2.35 -1.77
CA ASP A 377 15.78 -3.11 -2.97
C ASP A 377 14.76 -2.94 -4.11
N ARG A 378 13.64 -2.26 -3.83
CA ARG A 378 12.55 -1.92 -4.76
C ARG A 378 12.40 -0.40 -4.94
N ASN A 379 13.51 0.30 -5.13
CA ASN A 379 13.51 1.75 -5.31
C ASN A 379 12.78 2.50 -4.19
N TRP A 380 12.88 2.02 -2.92
CA TRP A 380 12.26 2.65 -1.75
C TRP A 380 10.74 2.80 -1.88
N GLN A 381 10.08 1.84 -2.54
CA GLN A 381 8.63 1.84 -2.66
C GLN A 381 7.99 1.08 -1.49
N PRO A 382 6.80 1.48 -1.04
CA PRO A 382 6.00 0.68 -0.13
C PRO A 382 5.71 -0.69 -0.73
N MET A 383 5.95 -1.74 0.03
CA MET A 383 5.64 -3.12 -0.33
C MET A 383 5.03 -3.85 0.86
N GLU A 384 4.15 -4.79 0.57
CA GLU A 384 3.64 -5.69 1.60
C GLU A 384 4.77 -6.61 2.08
N TYR A 385 4.96 -6.70 3.42
CA TYR A 385 5.79 -7.75 4.00
C TYR A 385 5.01 -9.07 4.01
N GLN A 386 5.72 -10.20 4.06
CA GLN A 386 5.06 -11.51 4.15
C GLN A 386 4.19 -11.56 5.41
N PRO A 387 2.90 -11.87 5.28
CA PRO A 387 1.98 -11.87 6.41
C PRO A 387 2.43 -12.83 7.51
N VAL A 388 2.40 -12.37 8.73
CA VAL A 388 2.67 -13.21 9.89
C VAL A 388 1.36 -13.89 10.30
N ILE A 389 1.31 -15.22 10.19
CA ILE A 389 0.13 -16.03 10.48
C ILE A 389 0.48 -17.04 11.58
N ASN A 390 -0.23 -17.01 12.68
CA ASN A 390 -0.06 -17.98 13.77
C ASN A 390 -1.19 -19.01 13.78
N ASN A 391 -0.94 -20.18 13.22
CA ASN A 391 -1.92 -21.23 13.09
C ASN A 391 -2.41 -21.80 14.44
N THR A 392 -1.58 -21.77 15.49
CA THR A 392 -1.98 -22.16 16.84
C THR A 392 -3.05 -21.21 17.36
N TYR A 393 -2.81 -19.90 17.22
CA TYR A 393 -3.77 -18.88 17.65
C TYR A 393 -5.06 -18.91 16.82
N ILE A 394 -5.00 -19.23 15.53
CA ILE A 394 -6.19 -19.42 14.69
C ILE A 394 -7.01 -20.60 15.19
N THR A 395 -6.35 -21.70 15.57
CA THR A 395 -7.02 -22.87 16.12
C THR A 395 -7.70 -22.56 17.46
N ASP A 396 -7.03 -21.79 18.31
CA ASP A 396 -7.56 -21.38 19.62
C ASP A 396 -8.76 -20.43 19.50
N ASP A 397 -8.73 -19.53 18.50
CA ASP A 397 -9.78 -18.53 18.27
C ASP A 397 -10.93 -19.07 17.40
N GLY A 398 -10.70 -20.16 16.64
CA GLY A 398 -11.67 -20.74 15.72
C GLY A 398 -11.82 -20.02 14.38
N GLU A 399 -11.19 -18.84 14.20
CA GLU A 399 -11.18 -18.10 12.95
C GLU A 399 -9.90 -17.23 12.81
N GLN A 400 -9.63 -16.77 11.60
CA GLN A 400 -8.52 -15.88 11.32
C GLN A 400 -8.90 -14.42 11.55
N ILE A 401 -8.18 -13.75 12.46
CA ILE A 401 -8.40 -12.34 12.85
C ILE A 401 -7.20 -11.52 12.44
N TRP A 402 -7.40 -10.66 11.44
CA TRP A 402 -6.35 -9.82 10.88
C TRP A 402 -6.16 -8.52 11.66
N PHE A 403 -4.89 -8.11 11.78
CA PHE A 403 -4.49 -6.76 12.11
C PHE A 403 -3.66 -6.20 10.96
N GLU A 404 -4.01 -4.99 10.50
CA GLU A 404 -3.29 -4.30 9.43
C GLU A 404 -2.47 -3.16 10.03
N THR A 405 -1.17 -3.13 9.76
CA THR A 405 -0.26 -2.08 10.23
C THR A 405 0.94 -1.93 9.33
N ASP A 406 1.32 -0.68 9.06
CA ASP A 406 2.43 -0.32 8.19
C ASP A 406 3.63 0.13 9.03
N PHE A 407 4.83 -0.22 8.56
CA PHE A 407 6.11 0.11 9.21
C PHE A 407 6.98 0.94 8.28
N PHE A 408 6.60 2.17 7.99
CA PHE A 408 7.26 3.04 7.00
C PHE A 408 8.67 3.51 7.42
N ALA A 409 9.07 3.35 8.67
CA ALA A 409 10.45 3.59 9.12
C ALA A 409 11.35 2.38 8.93
N CYS A 410 10.79 1.17 8.69
CA CYS A 410 11.53 -0.05 8.43
C CYS A 410 11.83 -0.19 6.94
N THR A 411 13.07 -0.57 6.62
CA THR A 411 13.50 -0.82 5.24
C THR A 411 13.94 -2.27 4.99
N ASN A 412 13.71 -3.13 5.98
CA ASN A 412 13.99 -4.56 5.90
C ASN A 412 12.75 -5.37 6.27
N GLU A 413 12.41 -6.36 5.43
CA GLU A 413 11.22 -7.17 5.59
C GLU A 413 11.25 -8.02 6.88
N PHE A 414 12.40 -8.55 7.26
CA PHE A 414 12.53 -9.33 8.49
C PHE A 414 12.33 -8.48 9.76
N GLU A 415 12.71 -7.20 9.71
CA GLU A 415 12.41 -6.25 10.78
C GLU A 415 10.91 -6.00 10.88
N ALA A 416 10.23 -5.78 9.74
CA ALA A 416 8.78 -5.61 9.70
C ALA A 416 8.03 -6.85 10.20
N GLN A 417 8.44 -8.06 9.79
CA GLN A 417 7.88 -9.32 10.30
C GLN A 417 8.09 -9.46 11.81
N ARG A 418 9.26 -9.09 12.35
CA ARG A 418 9.53 -9.11 13.79
C ARG A 418 8.58 -8.20 14.57
N HIS A 419 8.33 -6.99 14.09
CA HIS A 419 7.31 -6.11 14.65
C HIS A 419 5.92 -6.76 14.61
N ALA A 420 5.55 -7.38 13.51
CA ALA A 420 4.27 -8.07 13.35
C ALA A 420 4.12 -9.27 14.31
N ILE A 421 5.18 -10.07 14.48
CA ILE A 421 5.22 -11.19 15.43
C ILE A 421 5.02 -10.68 16.88
N LEU A 422 5.71 -9.60 17.24
CA LEU A 422 5.56 -8.99 18.57
C LEU A 422 4.13 -8.53 18.83
N ILE A 423 3.50 -7.87 17.87
CA ILE A 423 2.10 -7.43 17.95
C ILE A 423 1.16 -8.63 18.16
N SER A 424 1.32 -9.69 17.35
CA SER A 424 0.53 -10.91 17.48
C SER A 424 0.67 -11.55 18.86
N ARG A 425 1.90 -11.73 19.35
CA ARG A 425 2.17 -12.31 20.68
C ARG A 425 1.57 -11.47 21.81
N ARG A 426 1.78 -10.15 21.81
CA ARG A 426 1.26 -9.25 22.84
C ARG A 426 -0.26 -9.13 22.84
N SER A 427 -0.93 -9.36 21.72
CA SER A 427 -2.39 -9.36 21.65
C SER A 427 -3.04 -10.47 22.45
N ARG A 428 -2.27 -11.48 22.91
CA ARG A 428 -2.76 -12.60 23.74
C ARG A 428 -2.77 -12.30 25.22
N ASN A 429 -2.00 -11.34 25.68
CA ASN A 429 -1.88 -10.97 27.09
C ASN A 429 -2.96 -9.95 27.45
N GLY A 430 -4.15 -10.45 27.76
CA GLY A 430 -5.37 -9.64 27.91
C GLY A 430 -5.74 -9.28 29.33
N GLN A 431 -4.99 -9.74 30.34
CA GLN A 431 -5.31 -9.42 31.72
C GLN A 431 -4.78 -8.03 32.06
N VAL A 432 -5.70 -7.15 32.42
CA VAL A 432 -5.39 -5.77 32.81
C VAL A 432 -6.00 -5.51 34.18
N ALA A 433 -5.17 -5.08 35.12
CA ALA A 433 -5.62 -4.60 36.41
C ALA A 433 -5.52 -3.07 36.49
N THR A 434 -6.59 -2.40 36.85
CA THR A 434 -6.55 -1.01 37.29
C THR A 434 -6.50 -1.01 38.80
N VAL A 435 -5.41 -0.47 39.36
CA VAL A 435 -5.15 -0.49 40.80
C VAL A 435 -4.98 0.92 41.33
N ARG A 436 -5.56 1.17 42.47
CA ARG A 436 -5.42 2.41 43.20
C ARG A 436 -4.51 2.17 44.39
N CYS A 437 -3.32 2.72 44.35
CA CYS A 437 -2.27 2.52 45.34
C CYS A 437 -1.99 3.78 46.18
N GLY A 438 -1.30 3.59 47.29
CA GLY A 438 -0.76 4.69 48.09
C GLY A 438 0.43 5.40 47.42
N LEU A 439 0.98 6.38 48.12
CA LEU A 439 2.14 7.15 47.63
C LEU A 439 3.42 6.32 47.41
N SER A 440 3.50 5.10 47.92
CA SER A 440 4.60 4.16 47.65
C SER A 440 4.73 3.88 46.15
N ALA A 441 3.59 3.87 45.42
CA ALA A 441 3.52 3.65 43.99
C ALA A 441 3.88 4.89 43.13
N TYR A 442 4.10 6.07 43.75
CA TYR A 442 4.38 7.31 43.00
C TYR A 442 5.64 7.22 42.12
N LYS A 443 6.61 6.41 42.53
CA LYS A 443 7.90 6.20 41.82
C LYS A 443 7.76 5.28 40.60
N ILE A 444 6.65 4.51 40.48
CA ILE A 444 6.41 3.62 39.33
C ILE A 444 6.14 4.47 38.12
N ARG A 445 6.72 4.09 36.99
CA ARG A 445 6.63 4.83 35.74
C ARG A 445 5.89 4.01 34.69
N PRO A 446 5.17 4.65 33.79
CA PRO A 446 4.65 3.98 32.62
C PRO A 446 5.75 3.21 31.87
N PHE A 447 5.40 2.07 31.33
CA PHE A 447 6.26 1.15 30.58
C PHE A 447 7.27 0.33 31.41
N GLU A 448 7.44 0.62 32.68
CA GLU A 448 8.22 -0.23 33.59
C GLU A 448 7.50 -1.56 33.85
N THR A 449 8.28 -2.62 33.96
CA THR A 449 7.81 -3.96 34.31
C THR A 449 7.97 -4.16 35.81
N GLY A 450 7.02 -4.84 36.43
CA GLY A 450 7.04 -5.16 37.85
C GLY A 450 6.39 -6.49 38.15
N THR A 451 6.44 -6.91 39.43
CA THR A 451 5.73 -8.09 39.92
C THR A 451 4.62 -7.66 40.89
N VAL A 452 3.46 -8.32 40.79
CA VAL A 452 2.34 -8.01 41.68
C VAL A 452 1.81 -9.28 42.33
N THR A 453 1.40 -9.14 43.59
CA THR A 453 0.72 -10.20 44.38
C THR A 453 -0.54 -9.60 44.95
N PHE A 454 -1.70 -9.97 44.38
CA PHE A 454 -3.02 -9.54 44.82
C PHE A 454 -3.86 -10.77 45.15
N SER A 455 -4.08 -11.00 46.45
CA SER A 455 -4.72 -12.20 46.95
C SER A 455 -6.18 -12.31 46.53
N GLU A 456 -6.91 -11.19 46.43
CA GLU A 456 -8.33 -11.15 46.03
C GLU A 456 -8.58 -11.72 44.63
N ILE A 457 -7.64 -11.63 43.74
CA ILE A 457 -7.75 -12.11 42.36
C ILE A 457 -6.82 -13.29 42.05
N GLY A 458 -6.18 -13.85 43.10
CA GLY A 458 -5.32 -15.01 42.99
C GLY A 458 -4.02 -14.77 42.21
N TRP A 459 -3.57 -13.52 42.07
CA TRP A 459 -2.29 -13.20 41.43
C TRP A 459 -1.16 -13.35 42.46
N THR A 460 -0.20 -14.19 42.15
CA THR A 460 1.01 -14.42 42.96
C THR A 460 2.25 -14.22 42.13
N ASN A 461 3.05 -13.23 42.46
CA ASN A 461 4.28 -12.85 41.73
C ASN A 461 4.04 -12.70 40.21
N LYS A 462 2.85 -12.21 39.85
CA LYS A 462 2.49 -12.05 38.45
C LYS A 462 3.27 -10.88 37.87
N THR A 463 3.93 -11.13 36.74
CA THR A 463 4.65 -10.06 36.03
C THR A 463 3.67 -9.21 35.25
N VAL A 464 3.79 -7.92 35.42
CA VAL A 464 2.95 -6.90 34.78
C VAL A 464 3.80 -5.75 34.27
N ARG A 465 3.29 -5.05 33.26
CA ARG A 465 3.84 -3.77 32.78
C ARG A 465 2.87 -2.66 33.14
N CYS A 466 3.39 -1.55 33.64
CA CYS A 466 2.60 -0.34 33.87
C CYS A 466 2.32 0.34 32.52
N GLU A 467 1.07 0.38 32.07
CA GLU A 467 0.65 1.07 30.85
C GLU A 467 0.05 2.45 31.10
N GLY A 468 -0.43 2.69 32.29
CA GLY A 468 -1.01 3.97 32.67
C GLY A 468 -0.67 4.35 34.09
N TRP A 469 -0.44 5.65 34.30
CA TRP A 469 -0.14 6.22 35.60
C TRP A 469 -0.90 7.54 35.77
N LYS A 470 -1.61 7.68 36.85
CA LYS A 470 -2.35 8.91 37.17
C LYS A 470 -2.22 9.21 38.66
N PHE A 471 -1.84 10.44 38.98
CA PHE A 471 -1.81 10.94 40.35
C PHE A 471 -3.17 11.62 40.69
N ASP A 472 -3.76 11.17 41.77
CA ASP A 472 -4.95 11.76 42.34
C ASP A 472 -4.53 12.79 43.45
N PRO A 473 -5.05 14.03 43.44
CA PRO A 473 -4.77 15.00 44.49
C PRO A 473 -5.08 14.54 45.93
N SER A 474 -5.88 13.48 46.10
CA SER A 474 -6.11 12.81 47.38
C SER A 474 -4.89 12.06 47.91
N GLY A 475 -3.80 12.00 47.15
CA GLY A 475 -2.59 11.26 47.51
C GLY A 475 -2.53 9.81 47.04
N ALA A 476 -3.52 9.40 46.22
CA ALA A 476 -3.54 8.09 45.59
C ALA A 476 -2.84 8.10 44.23
N VAL A 477 -2.29 6.97 43.84
CA VAL A 477 -1.76 6.70 42.49
C VAL A 477 -2.57 5.61 41.85
N GLU A 478 -3.22 5.91 40.73
CA GLU A 478 -3.93 4.93 39.91
C GLU A 478 -2.98 4.41 38.84
N LEU A 479 -2.82 3.10 38.79
CA LEU A 479 -1.98 2.40 37.81
C LEU A 479 -2.85 1.47 36.96
N ILE A 480 -2.54 1.43 35.68
CA ILE A 480 -3.08 0.44 34.73
C ILE A 480 -1.94 -0.57 34.48
N LEU A 481 -2.12 -1.77 35.00
CA LEU A 481 -1.11 -2.83 34.96
C LEU A 481 -1.58 -3.94 34.03
N ARG A 482 -0.87 -4.14 32.95
CA ARG A 482 -1.12 -5.23 32.00
C ARG A 482 -0.19 -6.40 32.27
N GLU A 483 -0.73 -7.61 32.19
CA GLU A 483 0.08 -8.83 32.16
C GLU A 483 1.17 -8.74 31.10
N GLU A 484 2.39 -9.08 31.49
CA GLU A 484 3.53 -9.09 30.56
C GLU A 484 4.29 -10.43 30.71
N VAL A 485 4.75 -10.96 29.57
CA VAL A 485 5.43 -12.25 29.52
C VAL A 485 6.72 -12.10 28.73
N SER A 486 7.83 -12.57 29.29
CA SER A 486 9.16 -12.46 28.67
C SER A 486 9.25 -13.12 27.30
N THR A 487 8.50 -14.19 27.09
CA THR A 487 8.46 -14.91 25.80
C THR A 487 7.89 -14.08 24.64
N ASN A 488 7.10 -13.03 24.90
CA ASN A 488 6.63 -12.12 23.85
C ASN A 488 7.78 -11.36 23.22
N TRP A 489 8.80 -11.05 23.99
CA TRP A 489 9.97 -10.24 23.60
C TRP A 489 11.16 -11.09 23.14
N THR A 490 11.04 -12.41 23.17
CA THR A 490 12.06 -13.30 22.63
C THR A 490 12.11 -13.14 21.12
N ASP A 491 13.31 -12.95 20.58
CA ASP A 491 13.49 -12.87 19.13
C ASP A 491 12.93 -14.11 18.44
N PRO A 492 12.26 -13.94 17.31
CA PRO A 492 11.80 -15.07 16.53
C PRO A 492 12.98 -15.98 16.14
N ALA A 493 12.76 -17.29 16.16
CA ALA A 493 13.73 -18.21 15.56
C ALA A 493 13.83 -17.95 14.05
N THR A 494 14.95 -18.28 13.43
CA THR A 494 15.13 -18.06 11.97
C THR A 494 14.08 -18.78 11.12
N GLY A 495 13.44 -19.82 11.62
CA GLY A 495 12.33 -20.53 10.98
C GLY A 495 10.93 -19.91 11.21
N ASP A 496 10.82 -18.91 12.08
CA ASP A 496 9.56 -18.18 12.31
C ASP A 496 9.33 -17.05 11.29
N TYR A 497 10.36 -16.74 10.51
CA TYR A 497 10.26 -15.74 9.44
C TYR A 497 9.83 -16.40 8.14
N GLU A 498 8.86 -15.79 7.49
CA GLU A 498 8.53 -16.13 6.12
C GLU A 498 9.60 -15.58 5.16
N THR A 499 10.00 -16.42 4.21
CA THR A 499 11.03 -16.01 3.24
C THR A 499 10.44 -14.99 2.27
N PRO A 500 11.07 -13.81 2.08
CA PRO A 500 10.63 -12.86 1.08
C PRO A 500 10.51 -13.52 -0.28
N THR A 501 9.39 -13.33 -0.94
CA THR A 501 9.26 -13.78 -2.32
C THR A 501 10.31 -13.02 -3.15
N SER A 502 11.27 -13.75 -3.68
CA SER A 502 12.31 -13.20 -4.56
C SER A 502 11.65 -12.71 -5.86
N VAL A 503 11.12 -11.51 -5.80
CA VAL A 503 10.66 -10.82 -7.01
C VAL A 503 11.81 -9.92 -7.43
N THR A 504 12.54 -10.31 -8.46
CA THR A 504 13.53 -9.46 -9.11
C THR A 504 12.82 -8.19 -9.57
N ASP A 505 13.28 -7.03 -9.10
CA ASP A 505 12.75 -5.77 -9.59
C ASP A 505 13.21 -5.59 -11.04
N PRO A 506 12.31 -5.59 -12.02
CA PRO A 506 12.72 -5.32 -13.37
C PRO A 506 13.26 -3.90 -13.42
N THR A 507 14.46 -3.73 -13.96
CA THR A 507 14.98 -2.39 -14.24
C THR A 507 13.96 -1.64 -15.11
N PRO A 508 13.82 -0.30 -14.99
CA PRO A 508 12.87 0.45 -15.80
C PRO A 508 12.99 0.24 -17.31
N SER A 509 14.18 -0.14 -17.78
CA SER A 509 14.44 -0.52 -19.18
C SER A 509 13.94 -1.93 -19.52
N ASP A 510 13.70 -2.80 -18.52
CA ASP A 510 13.33 -4.19 -18.70
C ASP A 510 11.90 -4.48 -18.19
N TYR A 511 11.16 -3.45 -17.77
CA TYR A 511 9.77 -3.62 -17.38
C TYR A 511 8.92 -3.94 -18.60
N LYS A 512 8.85 -5.21 -18.91
CA LYS A 512 7.94 -5.76 -19.90
C LYS A 512 6.65 -6.18 -19.18
N PRO A 513 5.50 -5.61 -19.52
CA PRO A 513 4.24 -6.05 -18.95
C PRO A 513 4.06 -7.56 -19.12
N LEU A 514 3.45 -8.21 -18.16
CA LEU A 514 3.08 -9.62 -18.31
C LEU A 514 2.09 -9.75 -19.45
N SER A 515 2.23 -10.80 -20.27
CA SER A 515 1.32 -11.09 -21.35
C SER A 515 -0.05 -11.48 -20.82
N ALA A 516 -1.10 -11.13 -21.55
CA ALA A 516 -2.41 -11.74 -21.38
C ALA A 516 -2.32 -13.25 -21.62
N SER A 517 -3.35 -13.99 -21.25
CA SER A 517 -3.41 -15.43 -21.44
C SER A 517 -4.77 -15.86 -21.97
N ASN A 518 -4.86 -17.08 -22.45
CA ASN A 518 -6.11 -17.72 -22.87
C ASN A 518 -6.93 -16.91 -23.89
N LEU A 519 -6.26 -16.38 -24.93
CA LEU A 519 -6.96 -15.71 -26.03
C LEU A 519 -7.86 -16.72 -26.75
N THR A 520 -9.13 -16.45 -26.83
CA THR A 520 -10.15 -17.28 -27.51
C THR A 520 -10.96 -16.45 -28.46
N ALA A 521 -11.48 -17.10 -29.50
CA ALA A 521 -12.36 -16.47 -30.47
C ALA A 521 -13.71 -17.19 -30.49
N LYS A 522 -14.80 -16.41 -30.38
CA LYS A 522 -16.17 -16.90 -30.60
C LYS A 522 -16.70 -16.27 -31.87
N ASN A 523 -16.85 -17.09 -32.91
CA ASN A 523 -17.33 -16.64 -34.20
C ASN A 523 -18.85 -16.42 -34.19
N LEU A 524 -19.30 -15.33 -34.81
CA LEU A 524 -20.68 -14.91 -34.97
C LEU A 524 -20.91 -14.58 -36.45
N THR A 525 -22.16 -14.55 -36.89
CA THR A 525 -22.51 -14.26 -38.30
C THR A 525 -22.14 -12.86 -38.75
N SER A 526 -22.08 -11.89 -37.82
CA SER A 526 -21.71 -10.48 -38.08
C SER A 526 -20.26 -10.13 -37.74
N GLY A 527 -19.47 -11.14 -37.33
CA GLY A 527 -18.09 -10.94 -36.88
C GLY A 527 -17.67 -12.00 -35.89
N PHE A 528 -16.81 -11.65 -34.95
CA PHE A 528 -16.38 -12.55 -33.87
C PHE A 528 -16.01 -11.75 -32.62
N THR A 529 -16.13 -12.38 -31.47
CA THR A 529 -15.67 -11.82 -30.20
C THR A 529 -14.34 -12.49 -29.82
N LEU A 530 -13.33 -11.70 -29.59
CA LEU A 530 -12.10 -12.12 -28.97
C LEU A 530 -12.19 -11.88 -27.45
N SER A 531 -11.76 -12.85 -26.65
CA SER A 531 -11.74 -12.78 -25.18
C SER A 531 -10.42 -13.37 -24.67
N TRP A 532 -9.89 -12.78 -23.60
CA TRP A 532 -8.65 -13.21 -22.99
C TRP A 532 -8.69 -13.03 -21.48
N VAL A 533 -7.75 -13.64 -20.78
CA VAL A 533 -7.56 -13.49 -19.35
C VAL A 533 -6.49 -12.43 -19.11
N ALA A 534 -6.79 -11.48 -18.22
CA ALA A 534 -5.83 -10.47 -17.81
C ALA A 534 -4.60 -11.11 -17.16
N PRO A 535 -3.41 -10.52 -17.31
CA PRO A 535 -2.24 -10.96 -16.54
C PRO A 535 -2.48 -10.75 -15.04
N SER A 536 -1.78 -11.50 -14.21
CA SER A 536 -1.88 -11.42 -12.74
C SER A 536 -1.55 -10.02 -12.21
N VAL A 537 -0.71 -9.28 -12.92
CA VAL A 537 -0.43 -7.85 -12.66
C VAL A 537 -0.70 -7.09 -13.95
N PHE A 538 -1.72 -6.24 -13.93
CA PHE A 538 -2.03 -5.33 -15.03
C PHE A 538 -1.60 -3.91 -14.64
N PRO A 539 -0.60 -3.32 -15.33
CA PRO A 539 -0.06 -2.01 -14.95
C PRO A 539 -1.12 -0.91 -15.02
N VAL A 540 -1.09 0.03 -14.09
CA VAL A 540 -2.00 1.18 -14.08
C VAL A 540 -1.81 2.00 -15.37
N GLY A 541 -2.91 2.26 -16.08
CA GLY A 541 -2.89 2.97 -17.35
C GLY A 541 -2.41 2.14 -18.54
N ALA A 542 -2.19 0.83 -18.38
CA ALA A 542 -1.92 -0.07 -19.50
C ALA A 542 -3.18 -0.33 -20.32
N VAL A 543 -2.98 -0.76 -21.56
CA VAL A 543 -4.04 -1.11 -22.50
C VAL A 543 -3.73 -2.45 -23.16
N TYR A 544 -4.77 -3.12 -23.63
CA TYR A 544 -4.64 -4.27 -24.55
C TYR A 544 -4.65 -3.77 -25.97
N GLU A 545 -3.82 -4.37 -26.81
CA GLU A 545 -3.80 -4.18 -28.26
C GLU A 545 -4.11 -5.51 -28.93
N ILE A 546 -5.05 -5.51 -29.89
CA ILE A 546 -5.32 -6.68 -30.75
C ILE A 546 -4.62 -6.45 -32.07
N TRP A 547 -3.90 -7.47 -32.48
CA TRP A 547 -3.15 -7.51 -33.72
C TRP A 547 -3.70 -8.60 -34.64
N GLU A 548 -3.73 -8.34 -35.96
CA GLU A 548 -4.30 -9.20 -36.97
C GLU A 548 -3.30 -9.48 -38.10
N HIS A 549 -3.28 -10.72 -38.59
CA HIS A 549 -2.59 -11.09 -39.81
C HIS A 549 -3.34 -12.14 -40.59
N THR A 550 -3.12 -12.21 -41.93
CA THR A 550 -3.75 -13.22 -42.81
C THR A 550 -3.04 -14.58 -42.76
N SER A 551 -1.82 -14.64 -42.24
CA SER A 551 -1.06 -15.85 -42.03
C SER A 551 -0.96 -16.19 -40.54
N ILE A 552 -0.84 -17.48 -40.21
CA ILE A 552 -0.74 -17.97 -38.84
C ILE A 552 0.54 -17.49 -38.11
N THR A 553 1.59 -17.22 -38.85
CA THR A 553 2.89 -16.69 -38.40
C THR A 553 3.48 -15.77 -39.46
N PRO A 554 4.38 -14.83 -39.14
CA PRO A 554 4.85 -14.40 -37.83
C PRO A 554 4.05 -13.20 -37.29
N PHE A 555 4.03 -13.02 -35.97
CA PHE A 555 3.45 -11.85 -35.31
C PHE A 555 4.08 -10.53 -35.78
N SER A 556 5.38 -10.53 -36.07
CA SER A 556 6.13 -9.34 -36.53
C SER A 556 5.54 -8.64 -37.78
N SER A 557 4.71 -9.37 -38.57
CA SER A 557 4.03 -8.83 -39.74
C SER A 557 2.58 -8.46 -39.46
N ALA A 558 2.08 -8.66 -38.24
CA ALA A 558 0.70 -8.36 -37.86
C ALA A 558 0.46 -6.84 -37.75
N SER A 559 -0.76 -6.43 -38.06
CA SER A 559 -1.22 -5.05 -37.97
C SER A 559 -2.12 -4.87 -36.76
N LYS A 560 -1.93 -3.79 -36.00
CA LYS A 560 -2.80 -3.45 -34.89
C LYS A 560 -4.16 -2.98 -35.38
N ILE A 561 -5.22 -3.60 -34.87
CA ILE A 561 -6.60 -3.31 -35.26
C ILE A 561 -7.46 -2.72 -34.14
N TRP A 562 -7.07 -2.92 -32.87
CA TRP A 562 -7.84 -2.42 -31.74
C TRP A 562 -6.92 -2.12 -30.53
N THR A 563 -7.36 -1.16 -29.68
CA THR A 563 -6.74 -0.82 -28.41
C THR A 563 -7.83 -0.49 -27.39
N GLY A 564 -7.74 -1.01 -26.18
CA GLY A 564 -8.69 -0.74 -25.08
C GLY A 564 -8.26 -1.38 -23.77
N ASN A 565 -9.10 -1.25 -22.75
CA ASN A 565 -8.83 -1.74 -21.39
C ASN A 565 -9.76 -2.89 -20.95
N THR A 566 -10.61 -3.37 -21.84
CA THR A 566 -11.49 -4.52 -21.57
C THR A 566 -10.80 -5.83 -21.94
N THR A 567 -11.18 -6.93 -21.33
CA THR A 567 -10.66 -8.29 -21.61
C THR A 567 -11.42 -9.01 -22.71
N SER A 568 -12.28 -8.30 -23.43
CA SER A 568 -12.98 -8.81 -24.61
C SER A 568 -13.30 -7.67 -25.57
N VAL A 569 -13.36 -8.01 -26.85
CA VAL A 569 -13.75 -7.08 -27.93
C VAL A 569 -14.50 -7.80 -29.04
N PHE A 570 -15.55 -7.17 -29.54
CA PHE A 570 -16.22 -7.62 -30.76
C PHE A 570 -15.55 -6.96 -31.97
N ILE A 571 -15.13 -7.78 -32.92
CA ILE A 571 -14.55 -7.36 -34.20
C ILE A 571 -15.60 -7.60 -35.30
N PRO A 572 -16.21 -6.54 -35.88
CA PRO A 572 -17.18 -6.69 -36.94
C PRO A 572 -16.46 -7.08 -38.25
N LYS A 573 -16.76 -8.26 -38.76
CA LYS A 573 -16.32 -8.75 -40.08
C LYS A 573 -17.42 -9.61 -40.71
N THR A 574 -17.70 -9.35 -41.96
CA THR A 574 -18.72 -10.07 -42.70
C THR A 574 -18.14 -11.09 -43.67
N ASP A 575 -16.84 -11.05 -43.94
CA ASP A 575 -16.16 -12.04 -44.76
C ASP A 575 -15.80 -13.30 -43.92
N THR A 576 -15.88 -14.45 -44.58
CA THR A 576 -15.56 -15.76 -43.97
C THR A 576 -14.07 -16.09 -43.98
N THR A 577 -13.21 -15.15 -44.36
CA THR A 577 -11.75 -15.34 -44.44
C THR A 577 -11.20 -15.53 -43.07
N THR A 578 -10.55 -16.66 -42.79
CA THR A 578 -9.84 -16.91 -41.56
C THR A 578 -8.62 -15.99 -41.46
N ARG A 579 -8.50 -15.29 -40.31
CA ARG A 579 -7.36 -14.48 -39.95
C ARG A 579 -6.88 -14.89 -38.58
N TYR A 580 -5.67 -14.46 -38.22
CA TYR A 580 -5.00 -14.85 -36.99
C TYR A 580 -4.78 -13.62 -36.11
N TYR A 581 -5.01 -13.80 -34.81
CA TYR A 581 -5.08 -12.71 -33.85
C TYR A 581 -4.15 -12.96 -32.66
N TRP A 582 -3.56 -11.88 -32.18
CA TRP A 582 -2.74 -11.85 -30.98
C TRP A 582 -3.22 -10.71 -30.09
N VAL A 583 -3.03 -10.88 -28.77
CA VAL A 583 -3.21 -9.81 -27.80
C VAL A 583 -1.85 -9.44 -27.20
N VAL A 584 -1.60 -8.15 -27.08
CA VAL A 584 -0.42 -7.56 -26.47
C VAL A 584 -0.87 -6.60 -25.38
N VAL A 585 -0.21 -6.61 -24.23
CA VAL A 585 -0.39 -5.61 -23.18
C VAL A 585 0.62 -4.50 -23.40
N ARG A 586 0.18 -3.26 -23.46
CA ARG A 586 1.06 -2.10 -23.58
C ARG A 586 0.95 -1.22 -22.35
N SER A 587 2.09 -0.96 -21.66
CA SER A 587 2.14 -0.03 -20.56
C SER A 587 1.85 1.41 -21.01
N LYS A 588 1.52 2.29 -20.07
CA LYS A 588 1.36 3.73 -20.32
C LYS A 588 2.63 4.36 -20.92
N ASP A 589 3.80 3.78 -20.64
CA ASP A 589 5.11 4.26 -21.09
C ASP A 589 5.51 3.69 -22.49
N GLY A 590 4.59 2.95 -23.11
CA GLY A 590 4.77 2.42 -24.47
C GLY A 590 5.48 1.07 -24.56
N VAL A 591 5.89 0.45 -23.44
CA VAL A 591 6.51 -0.88 -23.43
C VAL A 591 5.45 -1.96 -23.68
N ALA A 592 5.73 -2.87 -24.63
CA ALA A 592 4.82 -3.97 -24.96
C ALA A 592 5.21 -5.27 -24.25
N SER A 593 4.22 -6.06 -23.83
CA SER A 593 4.43 -7.46 -23.47
C SER A 593 4.85 -8.30 -24.68
N ASP A 594 5.20 -9.57 -24.44
CA ASP A 594 5.18 -10.55 -25.52
C ASP A 594 3.75 -10.69 -26.05
N GLU A 595 3.63 -11.05 -27.33
CA GLU A 595 2.36 -11.41 -27.91
C GLU A 595 1.81 -12.70 -27.27
N PHE A 596 0.50 -12.79 -27.18
CA PHE A 596 -0.18 -14.02 -26.79
C PHE A 596 -1.27 -14.38 -27.83
N PRO A 597 -1.32 -15.61 -28.30
CA PRO A 597 -0.37 -16.72 -28.04
C PRO A 597 1.00 -16.47 -28.68
N VAL A 598 2.05 -17.05 -28.06
CA VAL A 598 3.40 -16.97 -28.62
C VAL A 598 3.47 -17.78 -29.92
N GLY A 599 3.93 -17.14 -30.97
CA GLY A 599 4.07 -17.74 -32.29
C GLY A 599 2.75 -17.75 -33.07
N ASN A 600 1.97 -18.82 -33.01
CA ASN A 600 0.77 -18.99 -33.82
C ASN A 600 -0.42 -18.20 -33.27
N GLY A 601 -1.00 -17.30 -34.06
CA GLY A 601 -2.18 -16.55 -33.67
C GLY A 601 -3.45 -17.41 -33.54
N VAL A 602 -4.43 -16.93 -32.79
CA VAL A 602 -5.76 -17.55 -32.70
C VAL A 602 -6.53 -17.27 -33.97
N ALA A 603 -6.99 -18.32 -34.61
CA ALA A 603 -7.80 -18.22 -35.84
C ALA A 603 -9.22 -17.72 -35.52
N ALA A 604 -9.67 -16.68 -36.24
CA ALA A 604 -11.06 -16.23 -36.22
C ALA A 604 -11.48 -15.71 -37.60
N GLY A 605 -12.77 -15.84 -37.89
CA GLY A 605 -13.44 -15.30 -39.06
C GLY A 605 -14.93 -15.25 -38.81
N ALA A 606 -15.73 -14.64 -39.70
CA ALA A 606 -17.15 -14.76 -39.56
C ALA A 606 -17.59 -16.24 -39.64
N ALA A 607 -18.45 -16.65 -38.72
CA ALA A 607 -18.94 -18.01 -38.71
C ALA A 607 -19.74 -18.23 -40.01
N ALA A 608 -19.38 -19.27 -40.78
CA ALA A 608 -20.34 -19.89 -41.66
C ALA A 608 -21.55 -20.31 -40.79
N ILE A 609 -22.75 -20.03 -41.23
CA ILE A 609 -23.96 -20.45 -40.52
C ILE A 609 -23.85 -21.95 -40.28
N SER A 610 -23.59 -22.37 -39.06
CA SER A 610 -23.67 -23.78 -38.71
C SER A 610 -25.13 -24.17 -38.79
N THR A 611 -25.46 -25.02 -39.74
CA THR A 611 -26.83 -25.57 -39.90
C THR A 611 -27.14 -26.57 -38.77
N THR A 612 -26.17 -26.98 -37.98
CA THR A 612 -26.39 -27.96 -36.92
C THR A 612 -26.64 -27.22 -35.58
N LEU A 613 -27.86 -27.45 -35.04
CA LEU A 613 -28.23 -26.92 -33.71
C LEU A 613 -27.49 -27.66 -32.62
N ALA A 614 -26.96 -26.92 -31.66
CA ALA A 614 -26.38 -27.46 -30.44
C ALA A 614 -26.92 -26.73 -29.21
N ALA A 615 -26.97 -27.42 -28.07
CA ALA A 615 -27.45 -26.87 -26.79
C ALA A 615 -26.44 -27.13 -25.67
N SER A 616 -26.22 -26.15 -24.83
CA SER A 616 -25.41 -26.29 -23.63
C SER A 616 -26.11 -25.63 -22.45
N SER A 617 -25.94 -26.19 -21.23
CA SER A 617 -26.52 -25.65 -19.99
C SER A 617 -25.42 -25.14 -19.05
N ASP A 618 -25.65 -23.99 -18.44
CA ASP A 618 -24.73 -23.41 -17.45
C ASP A 618 -25.55 -22.84 -16.28
N PRO A 619 -25.27 -23.31 -15.05
CA PRO A 619 -24.50 -24.53 -14.72
C PRO A 619 -25.22 -25.82 -15.12
N SER A 620 -24.47 -26.89 -15.43
CA SER A 620 -25.02 -28.24 -15.75
C SER A 620 -25.33 -29.10 -14.52
N SER A 621 -25.01 -28.59 -13.33
CA SER A 621 -25.37 -29.21 -12.04
C SER A 621 -25.75 -28.14 -11.03
N LEU A 622 -26.80 -28.41 -10.26
CA LEU A 622 -27.34 -27.51 -9.23
C LEU A 622 -27.48 -28.27 -7.93
N SER A 623 -27.01 -27.68 -6.84
CA SER A 623 -27.23 -28.21 -5.49
C SER A 623 -27.75 -27.11 -4.56
N LYS A 624 -28.67 -27.48 -3.68
CA LYS A 624 -29.19 -26.56 -2.65
C LYS A 624 -29.54 -27.36 -1.39
N THR A 625 -29.10 -26.85 -0.26
CA THR A 625 -29.45 -27.36 1.07
C THR A 625 -30.27 -26.31 1.82
N ASP A 626 -31.40 -26.71 2.36
CA ASP A 626 -32.32 -25.84 3.13
C ASP A 626 -33.09 -26.65 4.15
N SER A 627 -33.70 -25.99 5.15
CA SER A 627 -34.52 -26.61 6.17
C SER A 627 -36.00 -26.74 5.77
N GLY A 628 -36.45 -26.01 4.79
CA GLY A 628 -37.84 -26.00 4.29
C GLY A 628 -38.26 -27.30 3.63
N ALA A 629 -39.55 -27.66 3.73
CA ALA A 629 -40.11 -28.79 3.01
C ALA A 629 -40.25 -28.53 1.48
N SER A 630 -40.12 -27.28 1.07
CA SER A 630 -40.01 -26.86 -0.33
C SER A 630 -38.69 -26.13 -0.52
N ILE A 631 -37.84 -26.59 -1.46
CA ILE A 631 -36.51 -26.07 -1.75
C ILE A 631 -36.42 -25.77 -3.22
N THR A 632 -35.98 -24.53 -3.54
CA THR A 632 -35.76 -24.09 -4.93
C THR A 632 -34.28 -23.92 -5.20
N SER A 633 -33.77 -24.52 -6.27
CA SER A 633 -32.37 -24.36 -6.73
C SER A 633 -32.08 -22.95 -7.22
N ALA A 634 -30.80 -22.64 -7.46
CA ALA A 634 -30.42 -21.53 -8.34
C ALA A 634 -30.90 -21.75 -9.79
N ASN A 635 -30.79 -20.72 -10.59
CA ASN A 635 -31.16 -20.83 -12.03
C ASN A 635 -30.04 -21.54 -12.82
N THR A 636 -30.44 -22.25 -13.85
CA THR A 636 -29.59 -22.66 -14.97
C THR A 636 -30.08 -22.03 -16.25
N THR A 637 -29.18 -21.74 -17.16
CA THR A 637 -29.54 -21.17 -18.49
C THR A 637 -29.06 -22.08 -19.61
N VAL A 638 -29.93 -22.37 -20.55
CA VAL A 638 -29.56 -23.12 -21.74
C VAL A 638 -29.29 -22.16 -22.89
N THR A 639 -28.12 -22.29 -23.49
CA THR A 639 -27.69 -21.52 -24.65
C THR A 639 -27.76 -22.43 -25.88
N ALA A 640 -28.51 -21.98 -26.91
CA ALA A 640 -28.57 -22.61 -28.22
C ALA A 640 -27.54 -21.98 -29.14
N THR A 641 -26.83 -22.79 -29.92
CA THR A 641 -25.86 -22.35 -30.93
C THR A 641 -26.10 -23.09 -32.24
N GLY A 642 -25.95 -22.41 -33.38
CA GLY A 642 -26.33 -22.99 -34.67
C GLY A 642 -27.87 -23.08 -34.86
N GLY A 643 -28.33 -23.78 -35.87
CA GLY A 643 -29.76 -23.85 -36.20
C GLY A 643 -30.36 -22.53 -36.69
N THR A 644 -31.67 -22.47 -36.77
CA THR A 644 -32.43 -21.30 -37.25
C THR A 644 -33.27 -20.70 -36.11
N SER A 645 -32.98 -19.46 -35.69
CA SER A 645 -33.76 -18.72 -34.67
C SER A 645 -35.19 -18.40 -35.23
N PRO A 646 -36.24 -18.31 -34.35
CA PRO A 646 -36.22 -18.42 -32.90
C PRO A 646 -36.14 -19.86 -32.38
N TYR A 647 -35.61 -20.00 -31.16
CA TYR A 647 -35.53 -21.30 -30.47
C TYR A 647 -36.64 -21.43 -29.43
N THR A 648 -37.13 -22.67 -29.29
CA THR A 648 -38.06 -23.07 -28.24
C THR A 648 -37.37 -24.07 -27.29
N TYR A 649 -37.76 -24.07 -26.04
CA TYR A 649 -37.15 -24.88 -24.98
C TYR A 649 -38.20 -25.77 -24.34
N SER A 650 -37.83 -26.98 -23.99
CA SER A 650 -38.72 -27.92 -23.30
C SER A 650 -37.93 -28.71 -22.25
N TRP A 651 -38.24 -28.53 -21.00
CA TRP A 651 -37.62 -29.23 -19.90
C TRP A 651 -38.45 -30.43 -19.46
N ALA A 652 -37.82 -31.59 -19.45
CA ALA A 652 -38.43 -32.82 -18.97
C ALA A 652 -37.51 -33.50 -17.94
N ARG A 653 -38.08 -34.03 -16.89
CA ARG A 653 -37.34 -34.88 -15.95
C ARG A 653 -37.12 -36.25 -16.58
N THR A 654 -35.85 -36.61 -16.75
CA THR A 654 -35.44 -37.85 -17.40
C THR A 654 -35.27 -38.99 -16.42
N SER A 655 -34.82 -38.68 -15.18
CA SER A 655 -34.68 -39.67 -14.11
C SER A 655 -34.66 -39.00 -12.73
N GLY A 656 -34.67 -39.79 -11.66
CA GLY A 656 -34.59 -39.33 -10.27
C GLY A 656 -35.93 -38.96 -9.65
N SER A 657 -35.92 -38.16 -8.62
CA SER A 657 -37.07 -37.89 -7.75
C SER A 657 -38.21 -37.17 -8.45
N ALA A 658 -39.42 -37.75 -8.35
CA ALA A 658 -40.65 -37.14 -8.87
C ALA A 658 -41.08 -35.88 -8.08
N LEU A 659 -40.53 -35.66 -6.91
CA LEU A 659 -40.81 -34.49 -6.05
C LEU A 659 -40.15 -33.19 -6.59
N ILE A 660 -39.18 -33.28 -7.52
CA ILE A 660 -38.52 -32.15 -8.14
C ILE A 660 -39.13 -31.84 -9.50
N SER A 661 -39.47 -30.57 -9.75
CA SER A 661 -40.01 -30.09 -11.01
C SER A 661 -39.33 -28.79 -11.44
N ALA A 662 -39.28 -28.56 -12.76
CA ALA A 662 -38.82 -27.30 -13.34
C ALA A 662 -39.87 -26.20 -13.13
N ASN A 663 -39.46 -25.02 -12.70
CA ASN A 663 -40.35 -23.88 -12.45
C ASN A 663 -40.82 -23.22 -13.74
N SER A 664 -40.01 -23.27 -14.78
CA SER A 664 -40.32 -22.73 -16.12
C SER A 664 -39.94 -23.77 -17.17
N ALA A 665 -40.88 -24.68 -17.47
CA ALA A 665 -40.62 -25.84 -18.32
C ALA A 665 -40.37 -25.48 -19.81
N SER A 666 -40.69 -24.24 -20.25
CA SER A 666 -40.52 -23.79 -21.62
C SER A 666 -39.56 -22.60 -21.79
N ALA A 667 -38.86 -22.22 -20.73
CA ALA A 667 -37.93 -21.10 -20.82
C ALA A 667 -36.48 -21.57 -20.97
N ALA A 668 -35.65 -20.74 -21.59
CA ALA A 668 -34.21 -20.97 -21.68
C ALA A 668 -33.53 -20.98 -20.29
N THR A 669 -34.03 -20.14 -19.36
CA THR A 669 -33.57 -20.08 -17.99
C THR A 669 -34.63 -20.61 -17.03
N THR A 670 -34.27 -21.55 -16.17
CA THR A 670 -35.20 -22.14 -15.19
C THR A 670 -34.47 -22.46 -13.88
N SER A 671 -35.21 -22.56 -12.80
CA SER A 671 -34.82 -23.18 -11.54
C SER A 671 -35.68 -24.41 -11.28
N PHE A 672 -35.34 -25.21 -10.29
CA PHE A 672 -36.07 -26.45 -9.96
C PHE A 672 -36.51 -26.40 -8.52
N THR A 673 -37.77 -26.74 -8.29
CA THR A 673 -38.33 -26.79 -6.93
C THR A 673 -38.70 -28.23 -6.54
N GLY A 674 -38.17 -28.65 -5.45
CA GLY A 674 -38.58 -29.88 -4.76
C GLY A 674 -39.67 -29.55 -3.71
N THR A 675 -40.79 -30.25 -3.71
CA THR A 675 -41.87 -30.04 -2.77
C THR A 675 -42.08 -31.29 -1.94
N THR A 676 -42.56 -31.11 -0.67
CA THR A 676 -42.82 -32.21 0.27
C THR A 676 -41.60 -33.09 0.59
N LEU A 677 -40.41 -32.46 0.60
CA LEU A 677 -39.17 -33.15 0.88
C LEU A 677 -39.10 -33.61 2.34
N ALA A 678 -38.68 -34.86 2.58
CA ALA A 678 -38.49 -35.38 3.91
C ALA A 678 -37.25 -34.81 4.58
N SER A 679 -37.32 -34.57 5.89
CA SER A 679 -36.21 -34.05 6.68
C SER A 679 -35.01 -35.01 6.70
N GLY A 680 -33.80 -34.50 6.59
CA GLY A 680 -32.57 -35.27 6.60
C GLY A 680 -32.28 -36.04 5.29
N THR A 681 -32.99 -35.76 4.21
CA THR A 681 -32.88 -36.54 2.97
C THR A 681 -32.44 -35.64 1.81
N THR A 682 -31.55 -36.19 0.94
CA THR A 682 -31.17 -35.62 -0.33
C THR A 682 -31.98 -36.24 -1.47
N TYR A 683 -32.54 -35.42 -2.32
CA TYR A 683 -33.29 -35.81 -3.50
C TYR A 683 -32.54 -35.36 -4.76
N GLU A 684 -32.36 -36.27 -5.69
CA GLU A 684 -31.69 -36.00 -6.93
C GLU A 684 -32.63 -36.23 -8.12
N ALA A 685 -32.51 -35.41 -9.14
CA ALA A 685 -33.22 -35.57 -10.42
C ALA A 685 -32.36 -35.10 -11.57
N LEU A 686 -32.45 -35.76 -12.69
CA LEU A 686 -31.84 -35.38 -13.94
C LEU A 686 -32.93 -34.78 -14.85
N PHE A 687 -32.70 -33.58 -15.30
CA PHE A 687 -33.55 -32.89 -16.26
C PHE A 687 -32.86 -32.79 -17.62
N THR A 688 -33.59 -33.03 -18.69
CA THR A 688 -33.14 -32.78 -20.06
C THR A 688 -33.90 -31.60 -20.62
N CYS A 689 -33.19 -30.63 -21.14
CA CYS A 689 -33.76 -29.56 -21.94
C CYS A 689 -33.62 -29.92 -23.43
N THR A 690 -34.70 -29.99 -24.15
CA THR A 690 -34.71 -30.07 -25.59
C THR A 690 -34.88 -28.67 -26.15
N VAL A 691 -33.92 -28.24 -26.96
CA VAL A 691 -34.01 -27.00 -27.74
C VAL A 691 -34.44 -27.36 -29.13
N THR A 692 -35.45 -26.67 -29.64
CA THR A 692 -35.94 -26.84 -31.01
C THR A 692 -35.85 -25.50 -31.76
N ASP A 693 -35.29 -25.51 -32.94
CA ASP A 693 -35.17 -24.33 -33.79
C ASP A 693 -36.41 -24.12 -34.66
N ASN A 694 -36.43 -23.02 -35.42
CA ASN A 694 -37.59 -22.68 -36.29
C ASN A 694 -37.82 -23.64 -37.45
N VAL A 695 -36.88 -24.52 -37.78
CA VAL A 695 -36.99 -25.56 -38.81
C VAL A 695 -37.14 -26.96 -38.20
N ALA A 696 -37.51 -27.04 -36.95
CA ALA A 696 -37.73 -28.26 -36.16
C ALA A 696 -36.50 -29.17 -35.96
N ALA A 697 -35.28 -28.66 -36.13
CA ALA A 697 -34.08 -29.36 -35.66
C ALA A 697 -34.01 -29.30 -34.14
N THR A 698 -33.57 -30.39 -33.51
CA THR A 698 -33.51 -30.50 -32.05
C THR A 698 -32.09 -30.76 -31.53
N ALA A 699 -31.78 -30.18 -30.41
CA ALA A 699 -30.56 -30.46 -29.61
C ALA A 699 -30.92 -30.58 -28.14
N THR A 700 -30.19 -31.40 -27.38
CA THR A 700 -30.50 -31.63 -26.00
C THR A 700 -29.28 -31.32 -25.08
N THR A 701 -29.55 -30.86 -23.87
CA THR A 701 -28.56 -30.75 -22.80
C THR A 701 -29.18 -31.18 -21.49
N THR A 702 -28.38 -31.60 -20.53
CA THR A 702 -28.85 -32.16 -19.25
C THR A 702 -28.38 -31.33 -18.07
N VAL A 703 -29.22 -31.30 -17.02
CA VAL A 703 -28.89 -30.65 -15.74
C VAL A 703 -29.21 -31.61 -14.59
N THR A 704 -28.23 -31.85 -13.75
CA THR A 704 -28.42 -32.60 -12.51
C THR A 704 -28.83 -31.67 -11.37
N VAL A 705 -29.88 -32.01 -10.63
CA VAL A 705 -30.42 -31.21 -9.55
C VAL A 705 -30.36 -32.05 -8.28
N SER A 706 -29.71 -31.56 -7.22
CA SER A 706 -29.61 -32.19 -5.89
C SER A 706 -30.14 -31.23 -4.83
N LEU A 707 -31.26 -31.60 -4.19
CA LEU A 707 -31.90 -30.80 -3.14
C LEU A 707 -31.87 -31.58 -1.80
N THR A 708 -31.21 -31.00 -0.81
CA THR A 708 -31.06 -31.61 0.51
C THR A 708 -31.88 -30.84 1.55
N ARG A 709 -32.81 -31.49 2.18
CA ARG A 709 -33.51 -30.92 3.34
C ARG A 709 -32.78 -31.29 4.61
N THR A 710 -32.25 -30.29 5.31
CA THR A 710 -31.64 -30.51 6.63
C THR A 710 -32.67 -30.93 7.65
N GLY A 711 -32.26 -31.78 8.60
CA GLY A 711 -33.08 -32.08 9.74
C GLY A 711 -33.28 -30.83 10.61
N MET A 712 -34.48 -30.62 11.10
CA MET A 712 -34.68 -29.61 12.12
C MET A 712 -34.18 -30.17 13.43
N SER A 713 -33.23 -29.53 14.05
CA SER A 713 -32.92 -29.71 15.48
C SER A 713 -33.63 -28.62 16.26
N ALA A 714 -34.57 -29.00 17.10
CA ALA A 714 -35.16 -28.08 18.03
C ALA A 714 -34.44 -28.21 19.38
N SER A 715 -34.01 -27.08 19.92
CA SER A 715 -33.56 -27.01 21.30
C SER A 715 -34.55 -26.13 22.07
N ALA A 716 -35.01 -26.63 23.19
CA ALA A 716 -35.81 -25.81 24.09
C ALA A 716 -34.90 -24.80 24.80
N SER A 717 -35.31 -23.55 24.82
CA SER A 717 -34.65 -22.53 25.64
C SER A 717 -35.71 -21.72 26.38
N PRO A 718 -35.65 -21.72 27.68
CA PRO A 718 -34.66 -22.35 28.56
C PRO A 718 -34.85 -23.88 28.70
N SER A 719 -33.79 -24.62 28.98
CA SER A 719 -33.80 -26.08 29.18
C SER A 719 -34.50 -26.49 30.48
N SER A 720 -34.72 -25.56 31.38
CA SER A 720 -35.52 -25.70 32.58
C SER A 720 -36.20 -24.38 32.88
N LEU A 721 -37.49 -24.47 33.20
CA LEU A 721 -38.28 -23.34 33.70
C LEU A 721 -38.37 -23.49 35.18
N TYR A 722 -37.85 -22.52 35.94
CA TYR A 722 -37.96 -22.46 37.38
C TYR A 722 -38.40 -21.06 37.78
N GLU A 723 -39.54 -20.96 38.34
CA GLU A 723 -40.10 -19.73 38.88
C GLU A 723 -40.40 -19.92 40.38
N ILE A 724 -39.88 -19.02 41.19
CA ILE A 724 -40.22 -18.94 42.62
C ILE A 724 -41.14 -17.74 42.79
N SER A 725 -42.40 -18.01 43.10
CA SER A 725 -43.37 -17.00 43.48
C SER A 725 -44.01 -17.37 44.81
N THR A 726 -44.39 -16.36 45.56
CA THR A 726 -45.20 -16.50 46.75
C THR A 726 -46.70 -16.43 46.44
N ASP A 727 -47.07 -16.32 45.18
CA ASP A 727 -48.43 -16.27 44.68
C ASP A 727 -48.90 -17.70 44.32
N PRO A 728 -50.11 -18.06 44.65
CA PRO A 728 -50.66 -19.40 44.39
C PRO A 728 -50.84 -19.71 42.87
N ASP A 729 -50.70 -18.74 41.95
CA ASP A 729 -50.88 -18.95 40.53
C ASP A 729 -49.52 -18.92 39.77
N ILE A 730 -48.65 -19.90 40.08
CA ILE A 730 -47.37 -20.04 39.37
C ILE A 730 -47.60 -20.57 37.94
N THR A 731 -47.25 -19.79 36.94
CA THR A 731 -47.16 -20.26 35.56
C THR A 731 -45.72 -20.21 35.12
N SER A 732 -45.20 -21.29 34.54
CA SER A 732 -43.85 -21.28 33.92
C SER A 732 -43.82 -20.46 32.63
N ASP A 733 -42.70 -19.87 32.35
CA ASP A 733 -42.47 -19.20 31.05
C ASP A 733 -42.60 -20.20 29.89
N ASN A 734 -43.09 -19.70 28.74
CA ASN A 734 -43.21 -20.52 27.55
C ASN A 734 -41.86 -21.00 27.07
N THR A 735 -41.70 -22.33 26.95
CA THR A 735 -40.53 -22.89 26.25
C THR A 735 -40.72 -22.73 24.74
N THR A 736 -39.77 -22.05 24.10
CA THR A 736 -39.77 -21.95 22.63
C THR A 736 -39.00 -23.13 22.03
N VAL A 737 -39.60 -23.84 21.11
CA VAL A 737 -39.01 -24.99 20.39
C VAL A 737 -38.59 -24.58 18.97
#